data_d796ac10950477d1f1b433f127a86200
#
_entry.id   d796ac10950477d1f1b433f127a86200
#
_cell.length_a   1.000
_cell.length_b   1.000
_cell.length_c   1.000
_cell.angle_alpha   90.00
_cell.angle_beta   90.00
_cell.angle_gamma   90.00
#
_symmetry.space_group_name_H-M   'P 1'
#
loop_
_entity.id
_entity.type
_entity.pdbx_description
1 polymer ?
#
loop_
_entity_poly.entity_id
_entity_poly.type
_entity_poly.pdbx_seq_one_letter_code
_entity_poly.pdbx_strand_id
1 'polypeptide(L)'
;MPLARFTPAEAALSAGRRDEGIALTAEQLELDPKAPLSVYRNFSALLIRGQRYEEGERWARQGTQIYPKDFDLWNNLGVALRRLKRFDEAVTALNQCQKLNPKSLAPQINKGNIYNDIKDGPNAITVWTKLVRVTPSNAEYQRGLGRGYWHIRDLEKAEMRLRLAVRLRPDFPDACLDLVSVIAERGEAADALSVFDAAFAAMPSNQKIRESKASILRRAGRTHETEVFLTSLLPQFGDVGWLHFQIGTTIAEGDRRRAHIHLEKAIELEPDNGEYRMALAESLSRTRNDREAQMVEQAYEVLQGAMDKVELNPSHLKVASEIYTRLADYDAADALSSFAEMGRGYAQSGKHTALLAHLGRVKTPEDRLEIMEHHRIWGDEILARVKARPLRYPQPRVPDGKIRLGFMSSDLRAHPVAYFALPLFEHYDRSRFEIYCYSYYLHAADALQTKITEMVDHFRWEKETTDAAAAQMIADDQLDMLIELGGSTHMNKIAVMAFKPAKLQASWLGYPHSAGLSNIDHFILDPYVVPPRRELVMEEPLLMPRSWIAMGELAFPQRPINPVIPETRNGFLTFGTANNPYKYSKAMVQTWARVTAAVPDAHFMFVRPESGAPTFRKHIEAIFAAEGVSADRIRFEDVRGAHMPFYNDIDISLDTFPQTGGTTTCEALFMGVPVISLVGDAVFERLSYSILTNAGLGDLCAFSQDEFLAIALKLAGDPARRQALRTDLRGMLRESPLGQTKQFAMDFYKMIEGAVAANELVAA
;
A
#
# COMPACT_ATOMS: atom_id res chain seq x y z
N MET A 1 53.32 -8.41 38.76
CA MET A 1 52.48 -7.39 39.43
C MET A 1 51.49 -6.59 38.55
N PRO A 2 51.47 -6.62 37.18
CA PRO A 2 50.46 -5.90 36.40
C PRO A 2 49.03 -6.47 36.53
N LEU A 3 48.86 -7.77 36.81
CA LEU A 3 47.54 -8.42 36.89
C LEU A 3 46.81 -8.18 38.23
N ALA A 4 47.52 -7.86 39.31
CA ALA A 4 46.93 -7.66 40.64
C ALA A 4 45.87 -6.49 40.66
N ARG A 5 45.98 -5.51 39.77
CA ARG A 5 45.04 -4.40 39.67
C ARG A 5 43.69 -4.77 39.10
N PHE A 6 43.61 -5.87 38.32
CA PHE A 6 42.34 -6.35 37.70
C PHE A 6 41.62 -7.38 38.58
N THR A 7 42.22 -7.76 39.74
CA THR A 7 41.60 -8.73 40.66
C THR A 7 40.18 -8.35 41.11
N PRO A 8 39.87 -7.07 41.43
CA PRO A 8 38.52 -6.69 41.80
C PRO A 8 37.51 -6.88 40.65
N ALA A 9 37.92 -6.54 39.43
CA ALA A 9 37.08 -6.72 38.23
C ALA A 9 36.86 -8.21 37.92
N GLU A 10 37.89 -9.03 38.01
CA GLU A 10 37.80 -10.49 37.83
C GLU A 10 36.93 -11.14 38.92
N ALA A 11 37.03 -10.68 40.17
CA ALA A 11 36.20 -11.13 41.27
C ALA A 11 34.71 -10.77 41.04
N ALA A 12 34.43 -9.57 40.57
CA ALA A 12 33.06 -9.16 40.23
C ALA A 12 32.48 -9.99 39.08
N LEU A 13 33.25 -10.21 38.01
CA LEU A 13 32.86 -11.05 36.88
C LEU A 13 32.62 -12.51 37.28
N SER A 14 33.48 -13.06 38.12
CA SER A 14 33.37 -14.43 38.63
C SER A 14 32.15 -14.60 39.56
N ALA A 15 31.77 -13.55 40.27
CA ALA A 15 30.58 -13.52 41.13
C ALA A 15 29.28 -13.23 40.37
N GLY A 16 29.31 -13.15 39.00
CA GLY A 16 28.16 -12.87 38.19
C GLY A 16 27.73 -11.39 38.12
N ARG A 17 28.45 -10.48 38.79
CA ARG A 17 28.22 -9.02 38.80
C ARG A 17 28.84 -8.39 37.55
N ARG A 18 28.24 -8.65 36.41
CA ARG A 18 28.81 -8.38 35.08
C ARG A 18 29.08 -6.90 34.84
N ASP A 19 28.10 -6.04 35.10
CA ASP A 19 28.20 -4.59 34.82
C ASP A 19 29.25 -3.92 35.74
N GLU A 20 29.33 -4.32 36.99
CA GLU A 20 30.37 -3.87 37.93
C GLU A 20 31.76 -4.30 37.45
N GLY A 21 31.91 -5.56 37.04
CA GLY A 21 33.17 -6.05 36.50
C GLY A 21 33.59 -5.36 35.20
N ILE A 22 32.66 -5.02 34.34
CA ILE A 22 32.91 -4.23 33.12
C ILE A 22 33.36 -2.81 33.49
N ALA A 23 32.66 -2.13 34.41
CA ALA A 23 33.02 -0.77 34.84
C ALA A 23 34.41 -0.71 35.45
N LEU A 24 34.72 -1.63 36.37
CA LEU A 24 36.03 -1.73 37.00
C LEU A 24 37.16 -2.03 35.99
N THR A 25 36.90 -2.89 34.99
CA THR A 25 37.90 -3.19 33.96
C THR A 25 38.15 -1.96 33.07
N ALA A 26 37.12 -1.25 32.68
CA ALA A 26 37.24 -0.02 31.88
C ALA A 26 38.02 1.06 32.62
N GLU A 27 37.68 1.32 33.88
CA GLU A 27 38.39 2.28 34.75
C GLU A 27 39.89 1.93 34.87
N GLN A 28 40.23 0.67 35.12
CA GLN A 28 41.61 0.25 35.20
C GLN A 28 42.38 0.38 33.88
N LEU A 29 41.74 0.14 32.74
CA LEU A 29 42.33 0.34 31.42
C LEU A 29 42.54 1.82 31.06
N GLU A 30 41.69 2.72 31.58
CA GLU A 30 41.88 4.17 31.46
C GLU A 30 43.08 4.66 32.31
N LEU A 31 43.25 4.10 33.51
CA LEU A 31 44.33 4.42 34.42
C LEU A 31 45.69 3.81 33.98
N ASP A 32 45.67 2.63 33.36
CA ASP A 32 46.88 1.94 32.86
C ASP A 32 46.70 1.46 31.41
N PRO A 33 46.87 2.36 30.43
CA PRO A 33 46.75 2.00 29.00
C PRO A 33 47.77 0.94 28.53
N LYS A 34 48.81 0.64 29.29
CA LYS A 34 49.81 -0.42 28.99
C LYS A 34 49.46 -1.74 29.66
N ALA A 35 48.22 -1.94 30.06
CA ALA A 35 47.74 -3.21 30.62
C ALA A 35 48.09 -4.41 29.71
N PRO A 36 48.22 -5.63 30.29
CA PRO A 36 48.58 -6.83 29.52
C PRO A 36 47.65 -7.13 28.35
N LEU A 37 48.20 -7.66 27.27
CA LEU A 37 47.46 -8.07 26.05
C LEU A 37 46.20 -8.87 26.36
N SER A 38 46.29 -9.82 27.32
CA SER A 38 45.14 -10.68 27.69
C SER A 38 43.96 -9.89 28.21
N VAL A 39 44.18 -8.75 28.86
CA VAL A 39 43.08 -7.89 29.36
C VAL A 39 42.32 -7.26 28.20
N TYR A 40 43.02 -6.61 27.30
CA TYR A 40 42.38 -6.01 26.09
C TYR A 40 41.63 -7.04 25.23
N ARG A 41 42.27 -8.22 25.00
CA ARG A 41 41.70 -9.31 24.24
C ARG A 41 40.41 -9.83 24.87
N ASN A 42 40.46 -10.18 26.16
CA ASN A 42 39.32 -10.76 26.86
C ASN A 42 38.21 -9.75 27.09
N PHE A 43 38.55 -8.51 27.39
CA PHE A 43 37.59 -7.45 27.67
C PHE A 43 36.83 -7.06 26.40
N SER A 44 37.51 -6.80 25.28
CA SER A 44 36.83 -6.51 24.00
C SER A 44 35.93 -7.67 23.55
N ALA A 45 36.37 -8.93 23.69
CA ALA A 45 35.55 -10.09 23.39
C ALA A 45 34.33 -10.23 24.33
N LEU A 46 34.48 -9.89 25.64
CA LEU A 46 33.39 -9.89 26.61
C LEU A 46 32.30 -8.86 26.23
N LEU A 47 32.70 -7.64 25.87
CA LEU A 47 31.84 -6.56 25.49
C LEU A 47 31.06 -6.91 24.19
N ILE A 48 31.76 -7.45 23.18
CA ILE A 48 31.15 -7.89 21.91
C ILE A 48 30.11 -8.99 22.14
N ARG A 49 30.44 -10.00 22.97
CA ARG A 49 29.50 -11.06 23.38
C ARG A 49 28.30 -10.51 24.15
N GLY A 50 28.51 -9.42 24.90
CA GLY A 50 27.49 -8.70 25.64
C GLY A 50 26.71 -7.69 24.79
N GLN A 51 26.94 -7.64 23.49
CA GLN A 51 26.28 -6.70 22.53
C GLN A 51 26.59 -5.21 22.80
N ARG A 52 27.63 -4.90 23.57
CA ARG A 52 28.15 -3.54 23.82
C ARG A 52 29.20 -3.22 22.75
N TYR A 53 28.74 -3.04 21.52
CA TYR A 53 29.62 -3.04 20.35
C TYR A 53 30.50 -1.79 20.25
N GLU A 54 29.99 -0.60 20.61
CA GLU A 54 30.74 0.65 20.64
C GLU A 54 31.92 0.59 21.60
N GLU A 55 31.66 0.06 22.79
CA GLU A 55 32.72 -0.12 23.79
C GLU A 55 33.72 -1.23 23.39
N GLY A 56 33.18 -2.33 22.86
CA GLY A 56 34.00 -3.40 22.31
C GLY A 56 34.92 -2.93 21.19
N GLU A 57 34.45 -2.08 20.32
CA GLU A 57 35.23 -1.40 19.24
C GLU A 57 36.31 -0.50 19.84
N ARG A 58 35.95 0.39 20.78
CA ARG A 58 36.88 1.30 21.45
C ARG A 58 38.06 0.55 22.03
N TRP A 59 37.80 -0.47 22.85
CA TRP A 59 38.85 -1.22 23.54
C TRP A 59 39.62 -2.15 22.62
N ALA A 60 39.00 -2.75 21.61
CA ALA A 60 39.73 -3.52 20.59
C ALA A 60 40.67 -2.61 19.79
N ARG A 61 40.21 -1.43 19.37
CA ARG A 61 41.01 -0.44 18.61
C ARG A 61 42.20 0.04 19.42
N GLN A 62 42.01 0.41 20.68
CA GLN A 62 43.09 0.80 21.58
C GLN A 62 44.08 -0.35 21.77
N GLY A 63 43.57 -1.57 21.96
CA GLY A 63 44.40 -2.76 22.03
C GLY A 63 45.24 -3.02 20.79
N THR A 64 44.69 -2.80 19.58
CA THR A 64 45.43 -2.94 18.30
C THR A 64 46.54 -1.88 18.13
N GLN A 65 46.39 -0.69 18.72
CA GLN A 65 47.46 0.33 18.72
C GLN A 65 48.63 -0.07 19.60
N ILE A 66 48.35 -0.70 20.75
CA ILE A 66 49.40 -1.11 21.70
C ILE A 66 50.02 -2.44 21.28
N TYR A 67 49.19 -3.36 20.77
CA TYR A 67 49.57 -4.72 20.40
C TYR A 67 49.24 -5.00 18.92
N PRO A 68 49.89 -4.30 17.95
CA PRO A 68 49.52 -4.34 16.53
C PRO A 68 49.70 -5.70 15.84
N LYS A 69 50.45 -6.60 16.50
CA LYS A 69 50.70 -7.96 15.98
C LYS A 69 49.77 -9.02 16.57
N ASP A 70 48.77 -8.60 17.37
CA ASP A 70 47.80 -9.56 17.93
C ASP A 70 46.62 -9.83 16.97
N PHE A 71 46.48 -11.12 16.67
CA PHE A 71 45.43 -11.61 15.77
C PHE A 71 44.01 -11.42 16.35
N ASP A 72 43.84 -11.75 17.66
CA ASP A 72 42.50 -11.77 18.28
C ASP A 72 41.94 -10.35 18.44
N LEU A 73 42.78 -9.37 18.73
CA LEU A 73 42.36 -7.97 18.82
C LEU A 73 41.88 -7.44 17.48
N TRP A 74 42.59 -7.71 16.39
CA TRP A 74 42.15 -7.32 15.05
C TRP A 74 40.87 -8.04 14.64
N ASN A 75 40.71 -9.32 15.02
CA ASN A 75 39.45 -10.05 14.78
C ASN A 75 38.30 -9.46 15.59
N ASN A 76 38.50 -9.16 16.89
CA ASN A 76 37.48 -8.53 17.72
C ASN A 76 37.06 -7.17 17.16
N LEU A 77 38.04 -6.34 16.74
CA LEU A 77 37.77 -5.06 16.10
C LEU A 77 36.91 -5.23 14.85
N GLY A 78 37.25 -6.17 13.97
CA GLY A 78 36.50 -6.46 12.76
C GLY A 78 35.07 -6.91 13.05
N VAL A 79 34.85 -7.74 14.08
CA VAL A 79 33.52 -8.18 14.52
C VAL A 79 32.70 -7.02 15.07
N ALA A 80 33.29 -6.19 15.95
CA ALA A 80 32.60 -5.03 16.52
C ALA A 80 32.16 -4.04 15.42
N LEU A 81 33.10 -3.67 14.52
CA LEU A 81 32.83 -2.76 13.40
C LEU A 81 31.73 -3.29 12.46
N ARG A 82 31.69 -4.60 12.18
CA ARG A 82 30.62 -5.22 11.42
C ARG A 82 29.26 -5.03 12.10
N ARG A 83 29.19 -5.23 13.42
CA ARG A 83 27.95 -5.04 14.18
C ARG A 83 27.49 -3.58 14.22
N LEU A 84 28.44 -2.65 14.18
CA LEU A 84 28.22 -1.22 14.07
C LEU A 84 27.93 -0.77 12.60
N LYS A 85 27.86 -1.70 11.67
CA LYS A 85 27.66 -1.46 10.24
C LYS A 85 28.74 -0.60 9.57
N ARG A 86 29.92 -0.48 10.18
CA ARG A 86 31.11 0.20 9.64
C ARG A 86 31.91 -0.80 8.78
N PHE A 87 31.34 -1.22 7.67
CA PHE A 87 31.78 -2.39 6.91
C PHE A 87 33.18 -2.24 6.30
N ASP A 88 33.53 -1.09 5.75
CA ASP A 88 34.84 -0.86 5.13
C ASP A 88 35.98 -0.94 6.14
N GLU A 89 35.78 -0.36 7.32
CA GLU A 89 36.73 -0.46 8.41
C GLU A 89 36.84 -1.89 8.95
N ALA A 90 35.70 -2.59 9.02
CA ALA A 90 35.69 -4.00 9.42
C ALA A 90 36.51 -4.88 8.47
N VAL A 91 36.33 -4.69 7.14
CA VAL A 91 37.11 -5.42 6.12
C VAL A 91 38.62 -5.09 6.27
N THR A 92 38.95 -3.82 6.51
CA THR A 92 40.33 -3.38 6.72
C THR A 92 40.98 -4.06 7.95
N ALA A 93 40.26 -4.10 9.07
CA ALA A 93 40.73 -4.80 10.30
C ALA A 93 40.90 -6.30 10.06
N LEU A 94 39.96 -6.94 9.39
CA LEU A 94 40.01 -8.38 9.05
C LEU A 94 41.09 -8.70 8.02
N ASN A 95 41.46 -7.79 7.12
CA ASN A 95 42.59 -7.94 6.24
C ASN A 95 43.91 -7.92 7.01
N GLN A 96 44.04 -7.06 8.03
CA GLN A 96 45.19 -7.07 8.93
C GLN A 96 45.25 -8.36 9.75
N CYS A 97 44.11 -8.80 10.28
CA CYS A 97 43.97 -10.08 10.96
C CYS A 97 44.44 -11.26 10.06
N GLN A 98 44.02 -11.28 8.79
CA GLN A 98 44.42 -12.34 7.83
C GLN A 98 45.92 -12.34 7.52
N LYS A 99 46.59 -11.16 7.49
CA LYS A 99 48.04 -11.06 7.31
C LYS A 99 48.80 -11.66 8.52
N LEU A 100 48.27 -11.48 9.74
CA LEU A 100 48.91 -11.99 10.96
C LEU A 100 48.79 -13.52 11.08
N ASN A 101 47.70 -14.10 10.65
CA ASN A 101 47.52 -15.56 10.63
C ASN A 101 46.82 -15.99 9.32
N PRO A 102 47.59 -16.22 8.22
CA PRO A 102 47.02 -16.61 6.92
C PRO A 102 46.27 -17.95 6.92
N LYS A 103 46.54 -18.82 7.90
CA LYS A 103 45.91 -20.15 8.00
C LYS A 103 44.56 -20.11 8.70
N SER A 104 44.28 -19.04 9.45
CA SER A 104 43.00 -18.91 10.15
C SER A 104 41.85 -18.64 9.18
N LEU A 105 40.72 -19.35 9.36
CA LEU A 105 39.52 -19.16 8.61
C LEU A 105 38.61 -18.04 9.20
N ALA A 106 38.84 -17.63 10.45
CA ALA A 106 37.99 -16.66 11.12
C ALA A 106 37.83 -15.31 10.39
N PRO A 107 38.90 -14.68 9.87
CA PRO A 107 38.75 -13.45 9.09
C PRO A 107 37.99 -13.64 7.80
N GLN A 108 38.11 -14.80 7.16
CA GLN A 108 37.38 -15.11 5.93
C GLN A 108 35.88 -15.31 6.21
N ILE A 109 35.52 -16.01 7.29
CA ILE A 109 34.14 -16.18 7.75
C ILE A 109 33.51 -14.80 8.02
N ASN A 110 34.22 -13.95 8.76
CA ASN A 110 33.72 -12.61 9.08
C ASN A 110 33.58 -11.73 7.84
N LYS A 111 34.52 -11.77 6.88
CA LYS A 111 34.37 -11.07 5.58
C LYS A 111 33.22 -11.62 4.76
N GLY A 112 33.04 -12.92 4.69
CA GLY A 112 31.90 -13.54 4.01
C GLY A 112 30.55 -13.09 4.60
N ASN A 113 30.49 -12.99 5.93
CA ASN A 113 29.32 -12.46 6.60
C ASN A 113 29.07 -10.97 6.26
N ILE A 114 30.14 -10.14 6.23
CA ILE A 114 30.03 -8.72 5.83
C ILE A 114 29.47 -8.63 4.40
N TYR A 115 30.02 -9.36 3.44
CA TYR A 115 29.53 -9.33 2.06
C TYR A 115 28.08 -9.78 1.93
N ASN A 116 27.65 -10.76 2.73
CA ASN A 116 26.22 -11.13 2.80
C ASN A 116 25.36 -10.01 3.44
N ASP A 117 25.86 -9.31 4.45
CA ASP A 117 25.13 -8.22 5.13
C ASP A 117 24.92 -7.01 4.20
N ILE A 118 25.92 -6.68 3.36
CA ILE A 118 25.83 -5.59 2.36
C ILE A 118 25.27 -6.06 1.00
N LYS A 119 24.86 -7.33 0.90
CA LYS A 119 24.32 -7.96 -0.31
C LYS A 119 25.30 -7.98 -1.49
N ASP A 120 26.60 -7.95 -1.25
CA ASP A 120 27.65 -8.13 -2.24
C ASP A 120 27.81 -9.62 -2.59
N GLY A 121 26.92 -10.10 -3.44
CA GLY A 121 26.86 -11.52 -3.85
C GLY A 121 28.17 -12.03 -4.46
N PRO A 122 28.80 -11.34 -5.43
CA PRO A 122 30.06 -11.81 -6.04
C PRO A 122 31.20 -12.04 -5.04
N ASN A 123 31.42 -11.10 -4.12
CA ASN A 123 32.46 -11.24 -3.11
C ASN A 123 32.07 -12.29 -2.05
N ALA A 124 30.80 -12.36 -1.64
CA ALA A 124 30.30 -13.41 -0.78
C ALA A 124 30.56 -14.81 -1.35
N ILE A 125 30.17 -15.05 -2.62
CA ILE A 125 30.39 -16.32 -3.31
C ILE A 125 31.87 -16.68 -3.35
N THR A 126 32.73 -15.71 -3.67
CA THR A 126 34.19 -15.92 -3.74
C THR A 126 34.75 -16.42 -2.41
N VAL A 127 34.37 -15.78 -1.31
CA VAL A 127 34.87 -16.13 0.04
C VAL A 127 34.27 -17.46 0.50
N TRP A 128 32.95 -17.62 0.43
CA TRP A 128 32.29 -18.84 0.92
C TRP A 128 32.65 -20.08 0.10
N THR A 129 32.88 -19.95 -1.22
CA THR A 129 33.34 -21.08 -2.03
C THR A 129 34.69 -21.62 -1.54
N LYS A 130 35.63 -20.74 -1.14
CA LYS A 130 36.92 -21.16 -0.55
C LYS A 130 36.70 -21.91 0.77
N LEU A 131 35.81 -21.42 1.64
CA LEU A 131 35.52 -22.04 2.93
C LEU A 131 34.81 -23.40 2.77
N VAL A 132 33.84 -23.49 1.85
CA VAL A 132 33.16 -24.75 1.49
C VAL A 132 34.13 -25.79 0.94
N ARG A 133 35.14 -25.41 0.15
CA ARG A 133 36.19 -26.34 -0.33
C ARG A 133 37.02 -26.93 0.82
N VAL A 134 37.27 -26.15 1.86
CA VAL A 134 38.00 -26.61 3.04
C VAL A 134 37.16 -27.54 3.93
N THR A 135 35.89 -27.19 4.11
CA THR A 135 34.96 -27.96 4.96
C THR A 135 33.58 -28.05 4.32
N PRO A 136 33.37 -28.99 3.38
CA PRO A 136 32.12 -29.12 2.62
C PRO A 136 30.89 -29.45 3.50
N SER A 137 31.10 -30.09 4.64
CA SER A 137 30.05 -30.50 5.58
C SER A 137 29.70 -29.43 6.64
N ASN A 138 30.24 -28.23 6.53
CA ASN A 138 29.89 -27.15 7.45
C ASN A 138 28.60 -26.45 7.00
N ALA A 139 27.54 -26.57 7.80
CA ALA A 139 26.22 -25.99 7.50
C ALA A 139 26.24 -24.46 7.37
N GLU A 140 27.06 -23.77 8.19
CA GLU A 140 27.17 -22.30 8.12
C GLU A 140 27.82 -21.83 6.83
N TYR A 141 28.85 -22.56 6.35
CA TYR A 141 29.50 -22.22 5.09
C TYR A 141 28.58 -22.46 3.88
N GLN A 142 27.80 -23.55 3.90
CA GLN A 142 26.80 -23.82 2.87
C GLN A 142 25.71 -22.76 2.87
N ARG A 143 25.22 -22.34 4.05
CA ARG A 143 24.27 -21.23 4.18
C ARG A 143 24.85 -19.92 3.66
N GLY A 144 26.09 -19.58 4.07
CA GLY A 144 26.78 -18.36 3.63
C GLY A 144 26.90 -18.29 2.09
N LEU A 145 27.25 -19.41 1.45
CA LEU A 145 27.34 -19.54 0.00
C LEU A 145 25.96 -19.45 -0.66
N GLY A 146 24.93 -20.07 -0.07
CA GLY A 146 23.55 -19.99 -0.52
C GLY A 146 23.04 -18.56 -0.55
N ARG A 147 23.29 -17.77 0.51
CA ARG A 147 22.96 -16.35 0.55
C ARG A 147 23.69 -15.53 -0.51
N GLY A 148 24.97 -15.83 -0.76
CA GLY A 148 25.72 -15.20 -1.84
C GLY A 148 25.06 -15.40 -3.21
N TYR A 149 24.63 -16.62 -3.53
CA TYR A 149 23.88 -16.90 -4.75
C TYR A 149 22.52 -16.22 -4.78
N TRP A 150 21.83 -16.16 -3.63
CA TRP A 150 20.55 -15.44 -3.52
C TRP A 150 20.70 -13.95 -3.86
N HIS A 151 21.77 -13.29 -3.39
CA HIS A 151 22.03 -11.87 -3.68
C HIS A 151 22.27 -11.58 -5.17
N ILE A 152 22.79 -12.52 -5.95
CA ILE A 152 22.93 -12.39 -7.41
C ILE A 152 21.72 -12.96 -8.17
N ARG A 153 20.64 -13.32 -7.47
CA ARG A 153 19.41 -13.90 -8.05
C ARG A 153 19.58 -15.27 -8.73
N ASP A 154 20.67 -16.00 -8.47
CA ASP A 154 20.81 -17.41 -8.86
C ASP A 154 20.08 -18.29 -7.84
N LEU A 155 18.73 -18.27 -7.94
CA LEU A 155 17.85 -18.90 -6.94
C LEU A 155 17.99 -20.43 -6.93
N GLU A 156 18.35 -21.06 -8.05
CA GLU A 156 18.56 -22.50 -8.13
C GLU A 156 19.79 -22.93 -7.32
N LYS A 157 20.93 -22.26 -7.51
CA LYS A 157 22.13 -22.54 -6.73
C LYS A 157 21.96 -22.14 -5.26
N ALA A 158 21.25 -21.05 -4.98
CA ALA A 158 20.92 -20.64 -3.62
C ALA A 158 20.16 -21.74 -2.88
N GLU A 159 19.07 -22.24 -3.48
CA GLU A 159 18.27 -23.32 -2.91
C GLU A 159 19.08 -24.59 -2.69
N MET A 160 19.84 -25.03 -3.69
CA MET A 160 20.67 -26.22 -3.58
C MET A 160 21.62 -26.15 -2.36
N ARG A 161 22.26 -24.99 -2.14
CA ARG A 161 23.19 -24.79 -1.01
C ARG A 161 22.48 -24.71 0.33
N LEU A 162 21.32 -24.04 0.37
CA LEU A 162 20.51 -23.91 1.59
C LEU A 162 19.85 -25.24 1.98
N ARG A 163 19.35 -26.05 1.03
CA ARG A 163 18.89 -27.42 1.30
C ARG A 163 20.01 -28.29 1.89
N LEU A 164 21.24 -28.14 1.41
CA LEU A 164 22.36 -28.84 1.97
C LEU A 164 22.68 -28.35 3.40
N ALA A 165 22.63 -27.03 3.65
CA ALA A 165 22.83 -26.49 4.99
C ALA A 165 21.81 -27.04 6.01
N VAL A 166 20.53 -27.06 5.65
CA VAL A 166 19.44 -27.62 6.49
C VAL A 166 19.60 -29.12 6.69
N ARG A 167 20.01 -29.88 5.65
CA ARG A 167 20.29 -31.32 5.78
C ARG A 167 21.45 -31.61 6.72
N LEU A 168 22.50 -30.78 6.69
CA LEU A 168 23.68 -30.95 7.57
C LEU A 168 23.37 -30.58 9.02
N ARG A 169 22.46 -29.62 9.24
CA ARG A 169 22.04 -29.18 10.58
C ARG A 169 20.54 -28.84 10.54
N PRO A 170 19.64 -29.81 10.82
CA PRO A 170 18.20 -29.61 10.76
C PRO A 170 17.65 -28.58 11.78
N ASP A 171 18.34 -28.39 12.90
CA ASP A 171 18.07 -27.41 13.95
C ASP A 171 18.74 -26.05 13.71
N PHE A 172 18.88 -25.64 12.46
CA PHE A 172 19.46 -24.36 12.06
C PHE A 172 18.39 -23.39 11.57
N PRO A 173 17.75 -22.61 12.46
CA PRO A 173 16.60 -21.75 12.12
C PRO A 173 16.91 -20.82 10.95
N ASP A 174 18.04 -20.13 11.00
CA ASP A 174 18.40 -19.15 9.96
C ASP A 174 18.59 -19.78 8.57
N ALA A 175 19.07 -21.03 8.48
CA ALA A 175 19.21 -21.73 7.19
C ALA A 175 17.84 -22.18 6.66
N CYS A 176 16.94 -22.62 7.55
CA CYS A 176 15.57 -22.95 7.19
C CYS A 176 14.83 -21.72 6.65
N LEU A 177 14.99 -20.56 7.31
CA LEU A 177 14.34 -19.30 6.92
C LEU A 177 14.87 -18.77 5.58
N ASP A 178 16.19 -18.81 5.37
CA ASP A 178 16.81 -18.43 4.09
C ASP A 178 16.32 -19.35 2.96
N LEU A 179 16.26 -20.68 3.21
CA LEU A 179 15.77 -21.66 2.23
C LEU A 179 14.35 -21.41 1.82
N VAL A 180 13.47 -21.22 2.80
CA VAL A 180 12.06 -20.96 2.56
C VAL A 180 11.85 -19.66 1.79
N SER A 181 12.61 -18.62 2.10
CA SER A 181 12.54 -17.35 1.39
C SER A 181 12.92 -17.53 -0.10
N VAL A 182 13.96 -18.30 -0.37
CA VAL A 182 14.41 -18.59 -1.75
C VAL A 182 13.36 -19.42 -2.51
N ILE A 183 12.77 -20.46 -1.90
CA ILE A 183 11.72 -21.28 -2.51
C ILE A 183 10.46 -20.43 -2.77
N ALA A 184 10.08 -19.57 -1.82
CA ALA A 184 8.96 -18.67 -2.02
C ALA A 184 9.19 -17.66 -3.15
N GLU A 185 10.44 -17.18 -3.31
CA GLU A 185 10.82 -16.32 -4.45
C GLU A 185 10.77 -17.06 -5.80
N ARG A 186 10.97 -18.37 -5.81
CA ARG A 186 10.77 -19.22 -7.01
C ARG A 186 9.30 -19.48 -7.33
N GLY A 187 8.37 -19.13 -6.41
CA GLY A 187 6.93 -19.34 -6.59
C GLY A 187 6.43 -20.72 -6.15
N GLU A 188 7.26 -21.52 -5.49
CA GLU A 188 6.95 -22.89 -5.05
C GLU A 188 6.44 -22.88 -3.59
N ALA A 189 5.29 -22.23 -3.34
CA ALA A 189 4.77 -22.03 -1.99
C ALA A 189 4.49 -23.34 -1.24
N ALA A 190 4.05 -24.40 -1.92
CA ALA A 190 3.80 -25.71 -1.31
C ALA A 190 5.08 -26.35 -0.80
N ASP A 191 6.17 -26.25 -1.56
CA ASP A 191 7.47 -26.79 -1.18
C ASP A 191 8.10 -25.98 -0.01
N ALA A 192 7.91 -24.65 -0.01
CA ALA A 192 8.28 -23.79 1.10
C ALA A 192 7.59 -24.21 2.40
N LEU A 193 6.30 -24.53 2.36
CA LEU A 193 5.55 -25.00 3.52
C LEU A 193 6.02 -26.36 4.01
N SER A 194 6.35 -27.31 3.12
CA SER A 194 6.93 -28.61 3.48
C SER A 194 8.25 -28.46 4.24
N VAL A 195 9.12 -27.54 3.81
CA VAL A 195 10.36 -27.23 4.52
C VAL A 195 10.08 -26.65 5.90
N PHE A 196 9.06 -25.80 6.02
CA PHE A 196 8.64 -25.27 7.32
C PHE A 196 8.08 -26.31 8.27
N ASP A 197 7.25 -27.20 7.78
CA ASP A 197 6.68 -28.25 8.63
C ASP A 197 7.77 -29.13 9.23
N ALA A 198 8.79 -29.46 8.43
CA ALA A 198 9.97 -30.16 8.92
C ALA A 198 10.78 -29.32 9.95
N ALA A 199 10.99 -28.04 9.69
CA ALA A 199 11.70 -27.12 10.60
C ALA A 199 10.90 -26.91 11.90
N PHE A 200 9.59 -26.76 11.81
CA PHE A 200 8.72 -26.61 12.98
C PHE A 200 8.71 -27.87 13.84
N ALA A 201 8.65 -29.06 13.23
CA ALA A 201 8.76 -30.32 13.96
C ALA A 201 10.11 -30.47 14.70
N ALA A 202 11.20 -29.98 14.09
CA ALA A 202 12.53 -30.01 14.72
C ALA A 202 12.72 -28.91 15.81
N MET A 203 12.02 -27.79 15.71
CA MET A 203 12.21 -26.61 16.57
C MET A 203 10.89 -25.95 16.97
N PRO A 204 9.95 -26.66 17.62
CA PRO A 204 8.60 -26.15 17.87
C PRO A 204 8.54 -24.92 18.78
N SER A 205 9.51 -24.76 19.67
CA SER A 205 9.62 -23.61 20.58
C SER A 205 10.33 -22.39 19.97
N ASN A 206 10.88 -22.51 18.77
CA ASN A 206 11.59 -21.40 18.15
C ASN A 206 10.63 -20.35 17.59
N GLN A 207 10.63 -19.15 18.20
CA GLN A 207 9.72 -18.05 17.83
C GLN A 207 9.88 -17.63 16.38
N LYS A 208 11.12 -17.50 15.86
CA LYS A 208 11.38 -17.08 14.47
C LYS A 208 10.78 -18.07 13.45
N ILE A 209 10.85 -19.38 13.73
CA ILE A 209 10.25 -20.41 12.87
C ILE A 209 8.73 -20.26 12.83
N ARG A 210 8.10 -20.03 14.00
CA ARG A 210 6.64 -19.83 14.09
C ARG A 210 6.17 -18.59 13.33
N GLU A 211 6.80 -17.44 13.57
CA GLU A 211 6.49 -16.18 12.89
C GLU A 211 6.66 -16.30 11.37
N SER A 212 7.71 -16.98 10.94
CA SER A 212 8.01 -17.15 9.54
C SER A 212 7.00 -18.08 8.85
N LYS A 213 6.51 -19.15 9.52
CA LYS A 213 5.44 -19.99 8.97
C LYS A 213 4.18 -19.15 8.71
N ALA A 214 3.76 -18.36 9.70
CA ALA A 214 2.61 -17.47 9.56
C ALA A 214 2.81 -16.46 8.41
N SER A 215 4.02 -15.88 8.30
CA SER A 215 4.36 -14.94 7.23
C SER A 215 4.25 -15.55 5.83
N ILE A 216 4.67 -16.79 5.66
CA ILE A 216 4.64 -17.47 4.35
C ILE A 216 3.24 -17.94 3.98
N LEU A 217 2.49 -18.48 4.94
CA LEU A 217 1.08 -18.80 4.73
C LEU A 217 0.31 -17.54 4.26
N ARG A 218 0.57 -16.38 4.88
CA ARG A 218 -0.02 -15.10 4.45
C ARG A 218 0.41 -14.70 3.04
N ARG A 219 1.71 -14.81 2.71
CA ARG A 219 2.22 -14.50 1.35
C ARG A 219 1.66 -15.43 0.29
N ALA A 220 1.33 -16.67 0.67
CA ALA A 220 0.67 -17.64 -0.20
C ALA A 220 -0.85 -17.39 -0.33
N GLY A 221 -1.40 -16.35 0.33
CA GLY A 221 -2.83 -16.07 0.36
C GLY A 221 -3.64 -17.03 1.24
N ARG A 222 -2.99 -17.93 2.02
CA ARG A 222 -3.63 -18.97 2.82
C ARG A 222 -4.05 -18.44 4.20
N THR A 223 -4.91 -17.41 4.21
CA THR A 223 -5.28 -16.65 5.42
C THR A 223 -5.93 -17.54 6.48
N HIS A 224 -6.87 -18.42 6.09
CA HIS A 224 -7.53 -19.32 7.01
C HIS A 224 -6.55 -20.30 7.69
N GLU A 225 -5.63 -20.87 6.94
CA GLU A 225 -4.61 -21.77 7.50
C GLU A 225 -3.64 -21.02 8.41
N THR A 226 -3.34 -19.76 8.10
CA THR A 226 -2.54 -18.90 8.99
C THR A 226 -3.25 -18.70 10.33
N GLU A 227 -4.54 -18.39 10.31
CA GLU A 227 -5.36 -18.24 11.51
C GLU A 227 -5.38 -19.53 12.34
N VAL A 228 -5.69 -20.66 11.71
CA VAL A 228 -5.73 -21.97 12.38
C VAL A 228 -4.36 -22.28 13.01
N PHE A 229 -3.27 -22.07 12.27
CA PHE A 229 -1.93 -22.32 12.79
C PHE A 229 -1.62 -21.43 14.01
N LEU A 230 -1.81 -20.11 13.91
CA LEU A 230 -1.53 -19.17 15.00
C LEU A 230 -2.40 -19.46 16.22
N THR A 231 -3.69 -19.72 16.03
CA THR A 231 -4.62 -20.04 17.12
C THR A 231 -4.24 -21.35 17.83
N SER A 232 -3.71 -22.35 17.10
CA SER A 232 -3.22 -23.60 17.69
C SER A 232 -2.02 -23.41 18.62
N LEU A 233 -1.32 -22.28 18.53
CA LEU A 233 -0.18 -21.96 19.40
C LEU A 233 -0.60 -21.39 20.77
N LEU A 234 -1.79 -20.78 20.88
CA LEU A 234 -2.27 -20.18 22.14
C LEU A 234 -2.23 -21.15 23.34
N PRO A 235 -2.71 -22.40 23.26
CA PRO A 235 -2.63 -23.33 24.36
C PRO A 235 -1.21 -23.72 24.78
N GLN A 236 -0.25 -23.61 23.86
CA GLN A 236 1.14 -24.04 24.08
C GLN A 236 2.02 -22.93 24.64
N PHE A 237 1.77 -21.69 24.26
CA PHE A 237 2.66 -20.55 24.56
C PHE A 237 1.99 -19.48 25.43
N GLY A 238 0.70 -19.65 25.74
CA GLY A 238 -0.08 -18.73 26.56
C GLY A 238 -0.34 -17.38 25.89
N ASP A 239 -0.82 -16.44 26.67
CA ASP A 239 -1.08 -15.08 26.25
C ASP A 239 0.22 -14.31 26.11
N VAL A 240 0.71 -14.17 24.88
CA VAL A 240 1.89 -13.36 24.53
C VAL A 240 1.54 -12.33 23.47
N GLY A 241 2.01 -11.10 23.65
CA GLY A 241 1.61 -9.94 22.82
C GLY A 241 1.81 -10.18 21.32
N TRP A 242 2.98 -10.71 20.92
CA TRP A 242 3.27 -10.99 19.51
C TRP A 242 2.28 -11.98 18.87
N LEU A 243 1.79 -12.99 19.58
CA LEU A 243 0.88 -13.99 19.03
C LEU A 243 -0.51 -13.38 18.79
N HIS A 244 -1.00 -12.62 19.76
CA HIS A 244 -2.25 -11.85 19.60
C HIS A 244 -2.15 -10.83 18.46
N PHE A 245 -1.04 -10.11 18.36
CA PHE A 245 -0.78 -9.21 17.23
C PHE A 245 -0.81 -9.93 15.88
N GLN A 246 -0.15 -11.09 15.76
CA GLN A 246 -0.14 -11.87 14.51
C GLN A 246 -1.54 -12.40 14.15
N ILE A 247 -2.31 -12.89 15.12
CA ILE A 247 -3.69 -13.33 14.89
C ILE A 247 -4.54 -12.13 14.44
N GLY A 248 -4.50 -11.03 15.18
CA GLY A 248 -5.28 -9.83 14.89
C GLY A 248 -5.02 -9.29 13.49
N THR A 249 -3.74 -9.14 13.11
CA THR A 249 -3.37 -8.66 11.77
C THR A 249 -3.73 -9.64 10.66
N THR A 250 -3.74 -10.94 10.93
CA THR A 250 -4.12 -11.98 9.96
C THR A 250 -5.61 -11.94 9.64
N ILE A 251 -6.47 -11.81 10.67
CA ILE A 251 -7.93 -11.88 10.48
C ILE A 251 -8.56 -10.52 10.19
N ALA A 252 -7.81 -9.43 10.26
CA ALA A 252 -8.35 -8.07 10.15
C ALA A 252 -9.17 -7.81 8.88
N GLU A 253 -8.80 -8.39 7.74
CA GLU A 253 -9.55 -8.21 6.49
C GLU A 253 -10.85 -9.02 6.44
N GLY A 254 -10.91 -10.16 7.13
CA GLY A 254 -12.09 -11.02 7.16
C GLY A 254 -13.05 -10.74 8.33
N ASP A 255 -12.49 -10.45 9.51
CA ASP A 255 -13.26 -10.23 10.74
C ASP A 255 -12.58 -9.18 11.64
N ARG A 256 -12.85 -7.91 11.37
CA ARG A 256 -12.26 -6.78 12.12
C ARG A 256 -12.67 -6.78 13.59
N ARG A 257 -13.87 -7.22 13.93
CA ARG A 257 -14.32 -7.27 15.33
C ARG A 257 -13.46 -8.20 16.17
N ARG A 258 -13.19 -9.41 15.66
CA ARG A 258 -12.27 -10.34 16.33
C ARG A 258 -10.83 -9.84 16.30
N ALA A 259 -10.42 -9.21 15.20
CA ALA A 259 -9.09 -8.62 15.10
C ALA A 259 -8.84 -7.58 16.19
N HIS A 260 -9.81 -6.69 16.47
CA HIS A 260 -9.68 -5.68 17.53
C HIS A 260 -9.45 -6.32 18.89
N ILE A 261 -10.19 -7.38 19.26
CA ILE A 261 -10.03 -8.11 20.53
C ILE A 261 -8.56 -8.59 20.69
N HIS A 262 -8.00 -9.16 19.63
CA HIS A 262 -6.63 -9.66 19.66
C HIS A 262 -5.60 -8.51 19.68
N LEU A 263 -5.79 -7.44 18.92
CA LEU A 263 -4.89 -6.30 18.91
C LEU A 263 -4.92 -5.52 20.23
N GLU A 264 -6.09 -5.35 20.84
CA GLU A 264 -6.25 -4.76 22.18
C GLU A 264 -5.54 -5.63 23.24
N LYS A 265 -5.68 -6.96 23.15
CA LYS A 265 -4.97 -7.88 24.04
C LYS A 265 -3.46 -7.81 23.87
N ALA A 266 -2.96 -7.65 22.65
CA ALA A 266 -1.54 -7.44 22.41
C ALA A 266 -1.02 -6.16 23.08
N ILE A 267 -1.78 -5.06 22.98
CA ILE A 267 -1.45 -3.79 23.64
C ILE A 267 -1.52 -3.90 25.17
N GLU A 268 -2.51 -4.63 25.73
CA GLU A 268 -2.61 -4.89 27.17
C GLU A 268 -1.36 -5.59 27.70
N LEU A 269 -0.85 -6.59 26.94
CA LEU A 269 0.32 -7.38 27.33
C LEU A 269 1.64 -6.61 27.16
N GLU A 270 1.74 -5.73 26.17
CA GLU A 270 2.93 -4.93 25.86
C GLU A 270 2.52 -3.46 25.57
N PRO A 271 2.19 -2.65 26.63
CA PRO A 271 1.63 -1.30 26.46
C PRO A 271 2.55 -0.30 25.76
N ASP A 272 3.86 -0.51 25.79
CA ASP A 272 4.85 0.36 25.17
C ASP A 272 5.19 -0.04 23.73
N ASN A 273 4.59 -1.10 23.23
CA ASN A 273 4.80 -1.54 21.85
C ASN A 273 3.92 -0.70 20.89
N GLY A 274 4.53 0.29 20.26
CA GLY A 274 3.83 1.17 19.30
C GLY A 274 3.33 0.47 18.04
N GLU A 275 4.00 -0.60 17.59
CA GLU A 275 3.56 -1.38 16.41
C GLU A 275 2.16 -1.99 16.61
N TYR A 276 1.85 -2.45 17.81
CA TYR A 276 0.52 -3.01 18.12
C TYR A 276 -0.56 -1.94 18.06
N ARG A 277 -0.25 -0.72 18.54
CA ARG A 277 -1.14 0.43 18.45
C ARG A 277 -1.36 0.86 17.00
N MET A 278 -0.30 0.92 16.18
CA MET A 278 -0.41 1.24 14.76
C MET A 278 -1.32 0.26 14.01
N ALA A 279 -1.19 -1.04 14.29
CA ALA A 279 -2.03 -2.06 13.69
C ALA A 279 -3.51 -1.95 14.14
N LEU A 280 -3.75 -1.64 15.41
CA LEU A 280 -5.12 -1.40 15.90
C LEU A 280 -5.71 -0.14 15.26
N ALA A 281 -4.96 0.96 15.18
CA ALA A 281 -5.39 2.20 14.53
C ALA A 281 -5.74 1.96 13.05
N GLU A 282 -4.93 1.20 12.30
CA GLU A 282 -5.23 0.80 10.93
C GLU A 282 -6.53 -0.01 10.84
N SER A 283 -6.70 -1.01 11.70
CA SER A 283 -7.88 -1.88 11.67
C SER A 283 -9.16 -1.12 12.03
N LEU A 284 -9.10 -0.25 13.05
CA LEU A 284 -10.22 0.64 13.44
C LEU A 284 -10.59 1.59 12.30
N SER A 285 -9.62 2.28 11.71
CA SER A 285 -9.85 3.26 10.65
C SER A 285 -10.47 2.67 9.38
N ARG A 286 -10.31 1.37 9.16
CA ARG A 286 -10.86 0.63 8.02
C ARG A 286 -12.16 -0.09 8.32
N THR A 287 -12.69 0.00 9.53
CA THR A 287 -13.98 -0.57 9.88
C THR A 287 -15.10 0.17 9.15
N ARG A 288 -16.00 -0.59 8.51
CA ARG A 288 -17.09 -0.07 7.67
C ARG A 288 -18.41 -0.67 8.14
N ASN A 289 -18.99 -0.07 9.19
CA ASN A 289 -20.27 -0.46 9.77
C ASN A 289 -21.01 0.78 10.29
N ASP A 290 -22.11 0.57 10.99
CA ASP A 290 -22.96 1.59 11.61
C ASP A 290 -22.26 2.42 12.71
N ARG A 291 -21.08 1.97 13.19
CA ARG A 291 -20.25 2.69 14.17
C ARG A 291 -18.96 3.26 13.55
N GLU A 292 -18.94 3.49 12.25
CA GLU A 292 -17.72 3.94 11.55
C GLU A 292 -17.18 5.25 12.13
N ALA A 293 -18.03 6.21 12.47
CA ALA A 293 -17.62 7.46 13.12
C ALA A 293 -16.86 7.21 14.43
N GLN A 294 -17.41 6.36 15.28
CA GLN A 294 -16.79 5.99 16.56
C GLN A 294 -15.47 5.24 16.35
N MET A 295 -15.41 4.35 15.35
CA MET A 295 -14.19 3.59 15.07
C MET A 295 -13.07 4.48 14.54
N VAL A 296 -13.36 5.47 13.69
CA VAL A 296 -12.33 6.38 13.19
C VAL A 296 -11.86 7.36 14.29
N GLU A 297 -12.75 7.76 15.20
CA GLU A 297 -12.37 8.55 16.38
C GLU A 297 -11.42 7.76 17.29
N GLN A 298 -11.75 6.51 17.62
CA GLN A 298 -10.87 5.62 18.39
C GLN A 298 -9.53 5.39 17.67
N ALA A 299 -9.55 5.26 16.32
CA ALA A 299 -8.32 5.12 15.54
C ALA A 299 -7.39 6.32 15.72
N TYR A 300 -7.95 7.54 15.78
CA TYR A 300 -7.19 8.76 16.03
C TYR A 300 -6.56 8.76 17.43
N GLU A 301 -7.35 8.43 18.47
CA GLU A 301 -6.86 8.37 19.86
C GLU A 301 -5.72 7.33 20.00
N VAL A 302 -5.91 6.13 19.44
CA VAL A 302 -4.90 5.07 19.47
C VAL A 302 -3.64 5.48 18.71
N LEU A 303 -3.79 6.16 17.55
CA LEU A 303 -2.67 6.70 16.77
C LEU A 303 -1.88 7.72 17.56
N GLN A 304 -2.54 8.68 18.23
CA GLN A 304 -1.83 9.67 19.06
C GLN A 304 -0.96 9.01 20.13
N GLY A 305 -1.45 7.93 20.75
CA GLY A 305 -0.68 7.16 21.73
C GLY A 305 0.42 6.24 21.14
N ALA A 306 0.55 6.20 19.82
CA ALA A 306 1.58 5.40 19.12
C ALA A 306 2.74 6.25 18.58
N MET A 307 2.50 7.53 18.27
CA MET A 307 3.40 8.37 17.47
C MET A 307 4.79 8.59 18.10
N ASP A 308 4.88 8.61 19.42
CA ASP A 308 6.12 8.73 20.19
C ASP A 308 6.81 7.37 20.52
N LYS A 309 6.14 6.26 20.15
CA LYS A 309 6.57 4.90 20.49
C LYS A 309 7.04 4.08 19.28
N VAL A 310 7.02 4.66 18.08
CA VAL A 310 7.48 4.00 16.85
C VAL A 310 8.40 4.90 16.03
N GLU A 311 9.36 4.30 15.36
CA GLU A 311 10.06 4.94 14.26
C GLU A 311 9.17 4.83 13.01
N LEU A 312 8.76 5.97 12.44
CA LEU A 312 7.80 6.00 11.35
C LEU A 312 8.40 5.42 10.06
N ASN A 313 7.84 4.33 9.62
CA ASN A 313 8.12 3.72 8.32
C ASN A 313 6.97 4.03 7.32
N PRO A 314 7.11 3.70 6.01
CA PRO A 314 6.05 3.99 5.03
C PRO A 314 4.67 3.39 5.35
N SER A 315 4.60 2.25 6.06
CA SER A 315 3.31 1.69 6.50
C SER A 315 2.66 2.55 7.58
N HIS A 316 3.46 3.01 8.56
CA HIS A 316 2.99 3.91 9.60
C HIS A 316 2.57 5.26 9.05
N LEU A 317 3.36 5.84 8.13
CA LEU A 317 3.02 7.10 7.44
C LEU A 317 1.69 6.99 6.68
N LYS A 318 1.42 5.84 6.02
CA LYS A 318 0.15 5.59 5.38
C LYS A 318 -1.01 5.63 6.37
N VAL A 319 -0.92 4.87 7.46
CA VAL A 319 -1.97 4.79 8.48
C VAL A 319 -2.24 6.17 9.10
N ALA A 320 -1.17 6.86 9.52
CA ALA A 320 -1.28 8.18 10.15
C ALA A 320 -1.87 9.22 9.18
N SER A 321 -1.37 9.29 7.95
CA SER A 321 -1.87 10.22 6.93
C SER A 321 -3.35 9.97 6.60
N GLU A 322 -3.76 8.71 6.47
CA GLU A 322 -5.15 8.35 6.20
C GLU A 322 -6.09 8.76 7.36
N ILE A 323 -5.70 8.53 8.61
CA ILE A 323 -6.52 8.88 9.78
C ILE A 323 -6.62 10.40 9.95
N TYR A 324 -5.49 11.13 9.89
CA TYR A 324 -5.48 12.58 10.00
C TYR A 324 -6.32 13.25 8.91
N THR A 325 -6.15 12.82 7.65
CA THR A 325 -6.93 13.37 6.52
C THR A 325 -8.43 13.12 6.70
N ARG A 326 -8.84 11.92 7.12
CA ARG A 326 -10.25 11.60 7.37
C ARG A 326 -10.89 12.48 8.42
N LEU A 327 -10.13 12.86 9.44
CA LEU A 327 -10.63 13.71 10.55
C LEU A 327 -10.27 15.19 10.37
N ALA A 328 -9.90 15.58 9.15
CA ALA A 328 -9.56 16.96 8.76
C ALA A 328 -8.42 17.59 9.60
N ASP A 329 -7.55 16.77 10.21
CA ASP A 329 -6.33 17.21 10.87
C ASP A 329 -5.20 17.37 9.84
N TYR A 330 -5.34 18.38 8.98
CA TYR A 330 -4.43 18.59 7.85
C TYR A 330 -3.03 19.00 8.31
N ASP A 331 -2.91 19.73 9.41
CA ASP A 331 -1.64 20.20 9.94
C ASP A 331 -0.81 19.03 10.49
N ALA A 332 -1.44 18.09 11.20
CA ALA A 332 -0.78 16.86 11.60
C ALA A 332 -0.41 15.97 10.39
N ALA A 333 -1.29 15.88 9.38
CA ALA A 333 -1.00 15.12 8.15
C ALA A 333 0.20 15.72 7.37
N ASP A 334 0.28 17.04 7.27
CA ASP A 334 1.38 17.73 6.56
C ASP A 334 2.70 17.67 7.35
N ALA A 335 2.65 17.57 8.68
CA ALA A 335 3.83 17.45 9.54
C ALA A 335 4.50 16.07 9.49
N LEU A 336 3.83 15.03 8.99
CA LEU A 336 4.37 13.66 8.96
C LEU A 336 5.62 13.52 8.09
N SER A 337 5.61 14.08 6.89
CA SER A 337 6.70 14.05 5.92
C SER A 337 6.37 14.92 4.71
N SER A 338 7.38 15.32 3.94
CA SER A 338 7.18 16.01 2.67
C SER A 338 6.40 15.14 1.67
N PHE A 339 5.72 15.78 0.70
CA PHE A 339 4.99 15.10 -0.36
C PHE A 339 5.87 14.10 -1.12
N ALA A 340 7.05 14.54 -1.55
CA ALA A 340 7.99 13.74 -2.33
C ALA A 340 8.54 12.53 -1.55
N GLU A 341 8.98 12.73 -0.30
CA GLU A 341 9.54 11.64 0.53
C GLU A 341 8.49 10.58 0.85
N MET A 342 7.29 11.01 1.22
CA MET A 342 6.20 10.11 1.56
C MET A 342 5.79 9.25 0.36
N GLY A 343 5.55 9.85 -0.81
CA GLY A 343 5.17 9.14 -2.01
C GLY A 343 6.25 8.17 -2.50
N ARG A 344 7.52 8.60 -2.47
CA ARG A 344 8.67 7.74 -2.79
C ARG A 344 8.77 6.56 -1.82
N GLY A 345 8.58 6.79 -0.53
CA GLY A 345 8.52 5.75 0.48
C GLY A 345 7.42 4.72 0.21
N TYR A 346 6.22 5.16 -0.18
CA TYR A 346 5.12 4.28 -0.58
C TYR A 346 5.47 3.43 -1.80
N ALA A 347 6.02 4.05 -2.84
CA ALA A 347 6.41 3.38 -4.07
C ALA A 347 7.45 2.28 -3.81
N GLN A 348 8.57 2.62 -3.18
CA GLN A 348 9.69 1.72 -2.91
C GLN A 348 9.36 0.60 -1.92
N SER A 349 8.43 0.83 -0.99
CA SER A 349 8.00 -0.20 -0.03
C SER A 349 6.86 -1.10 -0.55
N GLY A 350 6.41 -0.91 -1.80
CA GLY A 350 5.29 -1.65 -2.39
C GLY A 350 3.92 -1.26 -1.83
N LYS A 351 3.80 -0.09 -1.19
CA LYS A 351 2.54 0.45 -0.64
C LYS A 351 1.78 1.31 -1.66
N HIS A 352 1.79 0.90 -2.92
CA HIS A 352 1.20 1.65 -4.04
C HIS A 352 -0.27 2.07 -3.80
N THR A 353 -1.05 1.29 -3.04
CA THR A 353 -2.44 1.65 -2.71
C THR A 353 -2.55 2.93 -1.86
N ALA A 354 -1.47 3.36 -1.20
CA ALA A 354 -1.43 4.63 -0.48
C ALA A 354 -1.37 5.84 -1.43
N LEU A 355 -0.91 5.63 -2.67
CA LEU A 355 -0.84 6.68 -3.68
C LEU A 355 -2.21 7.24 -4.06
N LEU A 356 -3.30 6.46 -3.91
CA LEU A 356 -4.65 6.96 -4.13
C LEU A 356 -5.01 8.11 -3.17
N ALA A 357 -4.77 7.95 -1.88
CA ALA A 357 -4.99 9.03 -0.90
C ALA A 357 -3.96 10.16 -1.09
N HIS A 358 -2.76 9.83 -1.57
CA HIS A 358 -1.71 10.81 -1.84
C HIS A 358 -2.06 11.76 -3.00
N LEU A 359 -2.92 11.35 -3.96
CA LEU A 359 -3.49 12.25 -4.98
C LEU A 359 -4.18 13.47 -4.37
N GLY A 360 -4.88 13.30 -3.23
CA GLY A 360 -5.55 14.38 -2.51
C GLY A 360 -4.62 15.42 -1.90
N ARG A 361 -3.30 15.13 -1.83
CA ARG A 361 -2.27 16.03 -1.29
C ARG A 361 -1.53 16.83 -2.36
N VAL A 362 -1.82 16.64 -3.63
CA VAL A 362 -1.25 17.42 -4.74
C VAL A 362 -1.67 18.88 -4.60
N LYS A 363 -0.69 19.80 -4.59
CA LYS A 363 -0.92 21.24 -4.43
C LYS A 363 -0.37 22.05 -5.61
N THR A 364 0.71 21.57 -6.24
CA THR A 364 1.47 22.33 -7.26
C THR A 364 1.57 21.56 -8.59
N PRO A 365 1.96 22.23 -9.69
CA PRO A 365 2.27 21.53 -10.94
C PRO A 365 3.42 20.52 -10.80
N GLU A 366 4.39 20.79 -9.92
CA GLU A 366 5.52 19.91 -9.62
C GLU A 366 5.05 18.64 -8.90
N ASP A 367 4.10 18.74 -7.96
CA ASP A 367 3.53 17.59 -7.28
C ASP A 367 2.83 16.63 -8.26
N ARG A 368 2.22 17.17 -9.35
CA ARG A 368 1.60 16.33 -10.40
C ARG A 368 2.63 15.47 -11.15
N LEU A 369 3.82 16.02 -11.38
CA LEU A 369 4.92 15.26 -11.99
C LEU A 369 5.55 14.29 -10.99
N GLU A 370 5.70 14.70 -9.74
CA GLU A 370 6.24 13.86 -8.68
C GLU A 370 5.36 12.64 -8.40
N ILE A 371 4.03 12.80 -8.37
CA ILE A 371 3.13 11.65 -8.17
C ILE A 371 3.18 10.67 -9.35
N MET A 372 3.39 11.16 -10.57
CA MET A 372 3.64 10.31 -11.75
C MET A 372 4.92 9.49 -11.59
N GLU A 373 6.00 10.14 -11.12
CA GLU A 373 7.27 9.48 -10.83
C GLU A 373 7.13 8.41 -9.74
N HIS A 374 6.35 8.66 -8.68
CA HIS A 374 6.08 7.68 -7.64
C HIS A 374 5.42 6.40 -8.19
N HIS A 375 4.46 6.55 -9.10
CA HIS A 375 3.84 5.40 -9.76
C HIS A 375 4.85 4.65 -10.64
N ARG A 376 5.71 5.37 -11.37
CA ARG A 376 6.74 4.78 -12.21
C ARG A 376 7.77 4.00 -11.40
N ILE A 377 8.26 4.55 -10.27
CA ILE A 377 9.18 3.84 -9.36
C ILE A 377 8.59 2.50 -8.92
N TRP A 378 7.33 2.48 -8.51
CA TRP A 378 6.65 1.23 -8.14
C TRP A 378 6.53 0.27 -9.34
N GLY A 379 6.12 0.79 -10.49
CA GLY A 379 5.95 0.00 -11.72
C GLY A 379 7.24 -0.66 -12.18
N ASP A 380 8.35 0.07 -12.19
CA ASP A 380 9.68 -0.43 -12.58
C ASP A 380 10.16 -1.55 -11.64
N GLU A 381 9.91 -1.43 -10.32
CA GLU A 381 10.22 -2.50 -9.38
C GLU A 381 9.41 -3.77 -9.64
N ILE A 382 8.11 -3.65 -9.94
CA ILE A 382 7.27 -4.80 -10.25
C ILE A 382 7.71 -5.44 -11.57
N LEU A 383 7.95 -4.66 -12.62
CA LEU A 383 8.44 -5.14 -13.91
C LEU A 383 9.77 -5.89 -13.76
N ALA A 384 10.69 -5.38 -12.94
CA ALA A 384 11.95 -6.07 -12.64
C ALA A 384 11.73 -7.43 -11.95
N ARG A 385 10.76 -7.51 -11.03
CA ARG A 385 10.42 -8.77 -10.32
C ARG A 385 9.82 -9.83 -11.27
N VAL A 386 8.93 -9.42 -12.16
CA VAL A 386 8.22 -10.38 -13.03
C VAL A 386 9.10 -10.93 -14.14
N LYS A 387 10.17 -10.23 -14.56
CA LYS A 387 11.15 -10.73 -15.55
C LYS A 387 11.73 -12.10 -15.20
N ALA A 388 11.85 -12.43 -13.92
CA ALA A 388 12.33 -13.72 -13.45
C ALA A 388 11.27 -14.84 -13.51
N ARG A 389 10.02 -14.53 -13.89
CA ARG A 389 8.88 -15.44 -13.89
C ARG A 389 8.05 -15.27 -15.16
N PRO A 390 8.59 -15.62 -16.36
CA PRO A 390 7.84 -15.48 -17.60
C PRO A 390 6.61 -16.39 -17.61
N LEU A 391 5.54 -15.89 -18.21
CA LEU A 391 4.34 -16.68 -18.46
C LEU A 391 4.60 -17.77 -19.52
N ARG A 392 3.83 -18.85 -19.43
CA ARG A 392 3.71 -19.84 -20.51
C ARG A 392 2.52 -19.43 -21.37
N TYR A 393 2.77 -19.09 -22.62
CA TYR A 393 1.71 -18.78 -23.56
C TYR A 393 1.27 -20.06 -24.27
N PRO A 394 -0.03 -20.38 -24.29
CA PRO A 394 -0.54 -21.49 -25.09
C PRO A 394 -0.31 -21.26 -26.58
N GLN A 395 -0.45 -22.31 -27.39
CA GLN A 395 -0.44 -22.14 -28.85
C GLN A 395 -1.53 -21.16 -29.27
N PRO A 396 -1.27 -20.26 -30.23
CA PRO A 396 -2.27 -19.31 -30.69
C PRO A 396 -3.60 -20.00 -31.07
N ARG A 397 -4.71 -19.46 -30.61
CA ARG A 397 -6.04 -19.98 -30.96
C ARG A 397 -6.32 -19.83 -32.44
N VAL A 398 -7.12 -20.74 -32.97
CA VAL A 398 -7.68 -20.56 -34.30
C VAL A 398 -8.65 -19.40 -34.26
N PRO A 399 -8.53 -18.37 -35.12
CA PRO A 399 -9.45 -17.26 -35.15
C PRO A 399 -10.90 -17.72 -35.40
N ASP A 400 -11.81 -17.35 -34.53
CA ASP A 400 -13.25 -17.62 -34.64
C ASP A 400 -14.07 -16.38 -35.00
N GLY A 401 -13.40 -15.27 -35.30
CA GLY A 401 -13.99 -13.98 -35.66
C GLY A 401 -14.43 -13.13 -34.45
N LYS A 402 -14.27 -13.64 -33.22
CA LYS A 402 -14.61 -12.89 -32.02
C LYS A 402 -13.37 -12.29 -31.35
N ILE A 403 -13.53 -11.10 -30.79
CA ILE A 403 -12.55 -10.45 -29.91
C ILE A 403 -12.79 -10.96 -28.49
N ARG A 404 -11.76 -11.55 -27.85
CA ARG A 404 -11.79 -11.91 -26.44
C ARG A 404 -11.36 -10.72 -25.61
N LEU A 405 -12.31 -10.18 -24.88
CA LEU A 405 -12.10 -8.99 -24.04
C LEU A 405 -12.23 -9.35 -22.58
N GLY A 406 -11.17 -9.10 -21.79
CA GLY A 406 -11.13 -9.35 -20.36
C GLY A 406 -11.34 -8.08 -19.55
N PHE A 407 -12.09 -8.19 -18.44
CA PHE A 407 -12.24 -7.15 -17.42
C PHE A 407 -11.76 -7.69 -16.08
N MET A 408 -10.83 -7.01 -15.45
CA MET A 408 -10.21 -7.46 -14.21
C MET A 408 -10.45 -6.46 -13.07
N SER A 409 -11.17 -6.88 -12.02
CA SER A 409 -11.35 -6.10 -10.79
C SER A 409 -11.93 -6.90 -9.65
N SER A 410 -11.52 -6.62 -8.42
CA SER A 410 -12.20 -7.09 -7.19
C SER A 410 -13.52 -6.35 -6.93
N ASP A 411 -13.85 -5.34 -7.73
CA ASP A 411 -15.02 -4.47 -7.56
C ASP A 411 -16.16 -4.78 -8.54
N LEU A 412 -16.15 -5.94 -9.19
CA LEU A 412 -17.26 -6.46 -10.01
C LEU A 412 -18.40 -6.97 -9.09
N ARG A 413 -18.94 -6.08 -8.29
CA ARG A 413 -19.94 -6.27 -7.22
C ARG A 413 -20.70 -4.96 -6.99
N ALA A 414 -21.51 -4.83 -5.93
CA ALA A 414 -22.14 -3.57 -5.52
C ALA A 414 -21.07 -2.52 -5.16
N HIS A 415 -20.49 -1.91 -6.18
CA HIS A 415 -19.41 -0.93 -6.10
C HIS A 415 -19.47 0.02 -7.32
N PRO A 416 -19.06 1.29 -7.17
CA PRO A 416 -19.04 2.27 -8.26
C PRO A 416 -18.40 1.80 -9.58
N VAL A 417 -17.30 1.04 -9.50
CA VAL A 417 -16.65 0.45 -10.68
C VAL A 417 -17.66 -0.39 -11.49
N ALA A 418 -18.37 -1.31 -10.84
CA ALA A 418 -19.36 -2.12 -11.51
C ALA A 418 -20.53 -1.27 -12.04
N TYR A 419 -20.97 -0.25 -11.32
CA TYR A 419 -22.09 0.60 -11.75
C TYR A 419 -21.84 1.23 -13.12
N PHE A 420 -20.62 1.67 -13.39
CA PHE A 420 -20.26 2.28 -14.67
C PHE A 420 -19.85 1.26 -15.74
N ALA A 421 -19.42 0.04 -15.34
CA ALA A 421 -19.11 -1.04 -16.27
C ALA A 421 -20.34 -1.82 -16.77
N LEU A 422 -21.42 -1.86 -15.97
CA LEU A 422 -22.66 -2.59 -16.28
C LEU A 422 -23.19 -2.37 -17.70
N PRO A 423 -23.28 -1.13 -18.24
CA PRO A 423 -23.74 -0.91 -19.60
C PRO A 423 -23.00 -1.71 -20.66
N LEU A 424 -21.72 -2.00 -20.45
CA LEU A 424 -20.92 -2.82 -21.37
C LEU A 424 -21.40 -4.28 -21.35
N PHE A 425 -21.68 -4.83 -20.16
CA PHE A 425 -22.13 -6.21 -20.00
C PHE A 425 -23.59 -6.39 -20.47
N GLU A 426 -24.41 -5.34 -20.40
CA GLU A 426 -25.81 -5.34 -20.85
C GLU A 426 -25.95 -5.30 -22.38
N HIS A 427 -24.99 -4.67 -23.10
CA HIS A 427 -25.20 -4.26 -24.49
C HIS A 427 -24.12 -4.73 -25.48
N TYR A 428 -23.28 -5.72 -25.14
CA TYR A 428 -22.30 -6.23 -26.10
C TYR A 428 -22.90 -7.20 -27.11
N ASP A 429 -22.32 -7.21 -28.29
CA ASP A 429 -22.68 -8.12 -29.38
C ASP A 429 -21.93 -9.46 -29.22
N ARG A 430 -22.63 -10.48 -28.73
CA ARG A 430 -22.10 -11.84 -28.50
C ARG A 430 -21.63 -12.53 -29.79
N SER A 431 -21.99 -12.04 -30.96
CA SER A 431 -21.47 -12.57 -32.23
C SER A 431 -20.06 -12.06 -32.54
N ARG A 432 -19.65 -10.93 -31.95
CA ARG A 432 -18.38 -10.24 -32.21
C ARG A 432 -17.41 -10.27 -31.04
N PHE A 433 -17.94 -10.38 -29.82
CA PHE A 433 -17.16 -10.36 -28.58
C PHE A 433 -17.43 -11.58 -27.72
N GLU A 434 -16.40 -12.03 -27.03
CA GLU A 434 -16.46 -13.00 -25.94
C GLU A 434 -15.90 -12.34 -24.69
N ILE A 435 -16.73 -12.16 -23.64
CA ILE A 435 -16.40 -11.35 -22.47
C ILE A 435 -15.96 -12.24 -21.31
N TYR A 436 -14.78 -11.94 -20.77
CA TYR A 436 -14.18 -12.55 -19.60
C TYR A 436 -14.14 -11.55 -18.45
N CYS A 437 -14.60 -11.95 -17.26
CA CYS A 437 -14.46 -11.18 -16.03
C CYS A 437 -13.60 -11.95 -15.03
N TYR A 438 -12.66 -11.25 -14.40
CA TYR A 438 -11.76 -11.80 -13.38
C TYR A 438 -11.95 -11.04 -12.07
N SER A 439 -12.45 -11.72 -11.04
CA SER A 439 -12.66 -11.14 -9.72
C SER A 439 -11.77 -11.81 -8.67
N TYR A 440 -11.18 -11.00 -7.82
CA TYR A 440 -10.36 -11.43 -6.67
C TYR A 440 -10.99 -11.03 -5.33
N TYR A 441 -12.29 -10.72 -5.33
CA TYR A 441 -13.00 -10.30 -4.14
C TYR A 441 -13.05 -11.41 -3.09
N LEU A 442 -12.63 -11.09 -1.85
CA LEU A 442 -12.41 -12.09 -0.79
C LEU A 442 -13.70 -12.52 -0.07
N HIS A 443 -14.74 -11.69 -0.09
CA HIS A 443 -15.97 -11.95 0.65
C HIS A 443 -17.01 -12.73 -0.18
N ALA A 444 -18.23 -12.87 0.34
CA ALA A 444 -19.33 -13.50 -0.37
C ALA A 444 -19.82 -12.65 -1.56
N ALA A 445 -20.33 -13.30 -2.60
CA ALA A 445 -20.96 -12.60 -3.71
C ALA A 445 -22.20 -11.84 -3.24
N ASP A 446 -22.39 -10.64 -3.76
CA ASP A 446 -23.63 -9.90 -3.63
C ASP A 446 -24.54 -10.12 -4.88
N ALA A 447 -25.74 -9.55 -4.83
CA ALA A 447 -26.72 -9.69 -5.91
C ALA A 447 -26.19 -9.10 -7.24
N LEU A 448 -25.37 -8.06 -7.20
CA LEU A 448 -24.83 -7.46 -8.41
C LEU A 448 -23.73 -8.30 -9.03
N GLN A 449 -22.83 -8.87 -8.23
CA GLN A 449 -21.83 -9.82 -8.72
C GLN A 449 -22.50 -11.04 -9.38
N THR A 450 -23.54 -11.59 -8.74
CA THR A 450 -24.31 -12.70 -9.30
C THR A 450 -24.89 -12.32 -10.67
N LYS A 451 -25.50 -11.14 -10.78
CA LYS A 451 -26.06 -10.64 -12.02
C LYS A 451 -25.00 -10.44 -13.11
N ILE A 452 -23.83 -9.89 -12.78
CA ILE A 452 -22.70 -9.76 -13.74
C ILE A 452 -22.26 -11.14 -14.23
N THR A 453 -22.19 -12.12 -13.34
CA THR A 453 -21.82 -13.51 -13.69
C THR A 453 -22.77 -14.11 -14.74
N GLU A 454 -24.06 -13.77 -14.69
CA GLU A 454 -25.07 -14.22 -15.66
C GLU A 454 -25.02 -13.47 -17.00
N MET A 455 -24.46 -12.25 -17.01
CA MET A 455 -24.41 -11.37 -18.18
C MET A 455 -23.25 -11.68 -19.11
N VAL A 456 -22.13 -12.14 -18.58
CA VAL A 456 -20.86 -12.36 -19.34
C VAL A 456 -20.70 -13.80 -19.78
N ASP A 457 -19.77 -14.08 -20.71
CA ASP A 457 -19.53 -15.43 -21.19
C ASP A 457 -18.71 -16.24 -20.17
N HIS A 458 -17.74 -15.59 -19.51
CA HIS A 458 -16.88 -16.24 -18.53
C HIS A 458 -16.68 -15.34 -17.32
N PHE A 459 -16.95 -15.87 -16.10
CA PHE A 459 -16.67 -15.18 -14.84
C PHE A 459 -15.78 -16.05 -13.97
N ARG A 460 -14.52 -15.64 -13.79
CA ARG A 460 -13.54 -16.32 -12.97
C ARG A 460 -13.38 -15.60 -11.64
N TRP A 461 -13.70 -16.30 -10.56
CA TRP A 461 -13.65 -15.74 -9.22
C TRP A 461 -12.66 -16.52 -8.36
N GLU A 462 -11.44 -15.98 -8.24
CA GLU A 462 -10.32 -16.59 -7.53
C GLU A 462 -9.95 -15.75 -6.30
N LYS A 463 -10.41 -16.18 -5.12
CA LYS A 463 -10.23 -15.44 -3.86
C LYS A 463 -8.79 -15.43 -3.37
N GLU A 464 -8.14 -16.57 -3.41
CA GLU A 464 -6.79 -16.78 -2.87
C GLU A 464 -5.85 -17.21 -3.99
N THR A 465 -5.41 -16.25 -4.80
CA THR A 465 -4.46 -16.49 -5.89
C THR A 465 -3.28 -15.52 -5.84
N THR A 466 -2.11 -15.96 -6.28
CA THR A 466 -0.95 -15.07 -6.47
C THR A 466 -1.08 -14.30 -7.78
N ASP A 467 -0.37 -13.17 -7.89
CA ASP A 467 -0.39 -12.36 -9.13
C ASP A 467 0.14 -13.17 -10.34
N ALA A 468 1.15 -14.02 -10.13
CA ALA A 468 1.67 -14.89 -11.18
C ALA A 468 0.66 -15.97 -11.62
N ALA A 469 -0.07 -16.58 -10.68
CA ALA A 469 -1.09 -17.57 -11.01
C ALA A 469 -2.30 -16.93 -11.71
N ALA A 470 -2.72 -15.76 -11.25
CA ALA A 470 -3.75 -14.97 -11.91
C ALA A 470 -3.35 -14.57 -13.33
N ALA A 471 -2.12 -14.10 -13.52
CA ALA A 471 -1.60 -13.75 -14.82
C ALA A 471 -1.52 -14.97 -15.77
N GLN A 472 -1.11 -16.15 -15.26
CA GLN A 472 -1.09 -17.37 -16.05
C GLN A 472 -2.50 -17.80 -16.46
N MET A 473 -3.47 -17.76 -15.55
CA MET A 473 -4.88 -18.07 -15.87
C MET A 473 -5.42 -17.17 -16.99
N ILE A 474 -5.11 -15.87 -16.94
CA ILE A 474 -5.52 -14.91 -17.98
C ILE A 474 -4.80 -15.21 -19.31
N ALA A 475 -3.49 -15.53 -19.28
CA ALA A 475 -2.75 -15.90 -20.49
C ALA A 475 -3.30 -17.17 -21.15
N ASP A 476 -3.75 -18.14 -20.36
CA ASP A 476 -4.37 -19.38 -20.85
C ASP A 476 -5.71 -19.12 -21.57
N ASP A 477 -6.44 -18.05 -21.22
CA ASP A 477 -7.68 -17.62 -21.89
C ASP A 477 -7.45 -16.91 -23.24
N GLN A 478 -6.19 -16.54 -23.55
CA GLN A 478 -5.79 -15.94 -24.84
C GLN A 478 -6.59 -14.72 -25.26
N LEU A 479 -6.64 -13.73 -24.36
CA LEU A 479 -7.36 -12.48 -24.61
C LEU A 479 -6.68 -11.64 -25.70
N ASP A 480 -7.48 -10.99 -26.53
CA ASP A 480 -7.01 -9.95 -27.44
C ASP A 480 -6.73 -8.65 -26.70
N MET A 481 -7.57 -8.32 -25.69
CA MET A 481 -7.33 -7.17 -24.81
C MET A 481 -7.78 -7.47 -23.37
N LEU A 482 -6.98 -7.03 -22.39
CA LEU A 482 -7.32 -7.04 -20.97
C LEU A 482 -7.46 -5.60 -20.46
N ILE A 483 -8.59 -5.29 -19.83
CA ILE A 483 -8.86 -4.00 -19.21
C ILE A 483 -8.89 -4.19 -17.69
N GLU A 484 -7.98 -3.55 -16.98
CA GLU A 484 -8.02 -3.49 -15.54
C GLU A 484 -8.89 -2.31 -15.09
N LEU A 485 -9.73 -2.52 -14.06
CA LEU A 485 -10.72 -1.55 -13.63
C LEU A 485 -10.41 -0.93 -12.26
N GLY A 486 -9.39 -1.39 -11.56
CA GLY A 486 -9.17 -1.03 -10.17
C GLY A 486 -7.89 -0.22 -9.90
N GLY A 487 -6.87 -0.37 -10.75
CA GLY A 487 -5.57 0.29 -10.54
C GLY A 487 -4.95 0.03 -9.18
N SER A 488 -4.36 1.06 -8.60
CA SER A 488 -3.72 1.03 -7.28
C SER A 488 -4.73 1.15 -6.13
N THR A 489 -5.81 0.38 -6.17
CA THR A 489 -6.83 0.33 -5.10
C THR A 489 -6.78 -0.97 -4.31
N HIS A 490 -7.47 -0.99 -3.16
CA HIS A 490 -7.47 -2.13 -2.24
C HIS A 490 -8.08 -3.39 -2.89
N MET A 491 -7.51 -4.56 -2.62
CA MET A 491 -7.86 -5.88 -3.20
C MET A 491 -7.66 -6.02 -4.71
N ASN A 492 -7.41 -4.96 -5.47
CA ASN A 492 -7.13 -5.07 -6.89
C ASN A 492 -5.69 -5.56 -7.15
N LYS A 493 -5.51 -6.31 -8.22
CA LYS A 493 -4.26 -7.00 -8.57
C LYS A 493 -3.57 -6.35 -9.77
N ILE A 494 -3.31 -5.03 -9.69
CA ILE A 494 -2.67 -4.30 -10.79
C ILE A 494 -1.30 -4.91 -11.22
N ALA A 495 -0.58 -5.55 -10.30
CA ALA A 495 0.68 -6.24 -10.61
C ALA A 495 0.54 -7.40 -11.61
N VAL A 496 -0.67 -7.93 -11.81
CA VAL A 496 -0.96 -8.92 -12.87
C VAL A 496 -0.64 -8.35 -14.26
N MET A 497 -0.92 -7.06 -14.47
CA MET A 497 -0.65 -6.38 -15.74
C MET A 497 0.84 -6.35 -16.09
N ALA A 498 1.72 -6.38 -15.09
CA ALA A 498 3.17 -6.39 -15.30
C ALA A 498 3.67 -7.67 -16.01
N PHE A 499 2.94 -8.78 -15.92
CA PHE A 499 3.24 -10.02 -16.62
C PHE A 499 2.86 -9.98 -18.11
N LYS A 500 2.10 -8.99 -18.56
CA LYS A 500 1.58 -8.87 -19.94
C LYS A 500 0.75 -10.09 -20.37
N PRO A 501 -0.29 -10.53 -19.61
CA PRO A 501 -1.02 -11.74 -19.93
C PRO A 501 -1.93 -11.66 -21.17
N ALA A 502 -2.14 -10.48 -21.75
CA ALA A 502 -2.92 -10.27 -22.97
C ALA A 502 -2.11 -9.51 -24.04
N LYS A 503 -2.52 -9.59 -25.30
CA LYS A 503 -1.87 -8.91 -26.43
C LYS A 503 -1.86 -7.39 -26.23
N LEU A 504 -3.02 -6.81 -25.88
CA LEU A 504 -3.20 -5.42 -25.51
C LEU A 504 -3.67 -5.31 -24.07
N GLN A 505 -3.31 -4.23 -23.41
CA GLN A 505 -3.69 -3.95 -22.04
C GLN A 505 -4.13 -2.51 -21.89
N ALA A 506 -5.23 -2.28 -21.16
CA ALA A 506 -5.70 -0.94 -20.87
C ALA A 506 -6.05 -0.79 -19.39
N SER A 507 -5.94 0.44 -18.89
CA SER A 507 -6.49 0.88 -17.62
C SER A 507 -7.76 1.68 -17.86
N TRP A 508 -8.78 1.49 -17.00
CA TRP A 508 -10.03 2.22 -17.10
C TRP A 508 -10.74 2.31 -15.75
N LEU A 509 -11.35 3.44 -15.47
CA LEU A 509 -12.46 3.66 -14.57
C LEU A 509 -12.11 3.80 -13.08
N GLY A 510 -11.60 2.78 -12.39
CA GLY A 510 -11.56 2.77 -10.92
C GLY A 510 -10.40 3.52 -10.29
N TYR A 511 -9.35 3.81 -11.06
CA TYR A 511 -8.19 4.56 -10.60
C TYR A 511 -7.93 5.76 -11.53
N PRO A 512 -8.05 6.98 -11.01
CA PRO A 512 -8.03 8.17 -11.85
C PRO A 512 -6.62 8.71 -12.13
N HIS A 513 -5.66 7.82 -12.36
CA HIS A 513 -4.26 8.15 -12.64
C HIS A 513 -3.57 6.99 -13.35
N SER A 514 -2.47 7.25 -14.04
CA SER A 514 -1.61 6.19 -14.59
C SER A 514 -1.17 5.21 -13.53
N ALA A 515 -1.16 3.92 -13.88
CA ALA A 515 -0.79 2.86 -12.93
C ALA A 515 0.73 2.72 -12.72
N GLY A 516 1.55 3.35 -13.56
CA GLY A 516 3.01 3.32 -13.48
C GLY A 516 3.66 2.11 -14.16
N LEU A 517 2.90 1.27 -14.86
CA LEU A 517 3.38 0.10 -15.57
C LEU A 517 3.53 0.38 -17.06
N SER A 518 4.75 0.39 -17.58
CA SER A 518 5.05 0.71 -18.99
C SER A 518 4.53 -0.32 -20.00
N ASN A 519 4.04 -1.47 -19.55
CA ASN A 519 3.41 -2.50 -20.39
C ASN A 519 1.88 -2.48 -20.35
N ILE A 520 1.26 -1.46 -19.77
CA ILE A 520 -0.13 -1.08 -20.03
C ILE A 520 -0.10 -0.14 -21.24
N ASP A 521 -0.74 -0.54 -22.33
CA ASP A 521 -0.65 0.15 -23.61
C ASP A 521 -1.52 1.42 -23.62
N HIS A 522 -2.72 1.31 -23.03
CA HIS A 522 -3.74 2.37 -23.15
C HIS A 522 -4.36 2.78 -21.82
N PHE A 523 -4.78 4.05 -21.75
CA PHE A 523 -5.69 4.53 -20.72
C PHE A 523 -6.98 5.01 -21.40
N ILE A 524 -8.13 4.39 -21.07
CA ILE A 524 -9.42 4.73 -21.64
C ILE A 524 -9.95 5.99 -20.97
N LEU A 525 -10.05 7.06 -21.74
CA LEU A 525 -10.42 8.40 -21.30
C LEU A 525 -11.48 8.99 -22.28
N ASP A 526 -11.86 10.24 -22.07
CA ASP A 526 -12.63 11.04 -23.02
C ASP A 526 -11.97 12.41 -23.26
N PRO A 527 -12.47 13.25 -24.20
CA PRO A 527 -11.85 14.53 -24.50
C PRO A 527 -11.78 15.53 -23.34
N TYR A 528 -12.58 15.33 -22.28
CA TYR A 528 -12.62 16.23 -21.13
C TYR A 528 -11.76 15.75 -19.98
N VAL A 529 -11.66 14.43 -19.78
CA VAL A 529 -10.82 13.81 -18.72
C VAL A 529 -9.35 13.76 -19.14
N VAL A 530 -9.05 13.62 -20.44
CA VAL A 530 -7.68 13.56 -20.92
C VAL A 530 -6.89 14.82 -20.48
N PRO A 531 -5.69 14.64 -19.87
CA PRO A 531 -4.84 15.75 -19.50
C PRO A 531 -4.42 16.60 -20.70
N PRO A 532 -4.41 17.95 -20.59
CA PRO A 532 -3.89 18.83 -21.64
C PRO A 532 -2.36 18.68 -21.83
N ARG A 533 -1.68 18.16 -20.83
CA ARG A 533 -0.23 17.93 -20.80
C ARG A 533 0.04 16.42 -20.88
N ARG A 534 0.65 15.98 -22.00
CA ARG A 534 0.92 14.56 -22.27
C ARG A 534 1.76 13.87 -21.18
N GLU A 535 2.64 14.60 -20.52
CA GLU A 535 3.50 14.11 -19.43
C GLU A 535 2.75 13.69 -18.16
N LEU A 536 1.47 14.03 -18.04
CA LEU A 536 0.60 13.64 -16.91
C LEU A 536 -0.14 12.31 -17.15
N VAL A 537 0.24 11.57 -18.18
CA VAL A 537 -0.30 10.25 -18.52
C VAL A 537 0.83 9.40 -19.13
N MET A 538 1.06 8.19 -18.65
CA MET A 538 2.08 7.29 -19.20
C MET A 538 1.59 6.53 -20.43
N GLU A 539 0.41 5.95 -20.31
CA GLU A 539 -0.25 5.13 -21.32
C GLU A 539 -0.71 6.00 -22.50
N GLU A 540 -0.90 5.38 -23.68
CA GLU A 540 -1.51 6.10 -24.80
C GLU A 540 -3.02 6.29 -24.55
N PRO A 541 -3.54 7.52 -24.60
CA PRO A 541 -4.96 7.74 -24.42
C PRO A 541 -5.79 7.05 -25.52
N LEU A 542 -6.72 6.20 -25.11
CA LEU A 542 -7.73 5.60 -25.96
C LEU A 542 -9.07 6.32 -25.71
N LEU A 543 -9.45 7.19 -26.63
CA LEU A 543 -10.50 8.18 -26.38
C LEU A 543 -11.89 7.67 -26.77
N MET A 544 -12.78 7.62 -25.77
CA MET A 544 -14.21 7.58 -26.02
C MET A 544 -14.66 8.87 -26.72
N PRO A 545 -15.61 8.81 -27.68
CA PRO A 545 -15.96 10.00 -28.45
C PRO A 545 -16.71 11.07 -27.64
N ARG A 546 -17.30 10.73 -26.49
CA ARG A 546 -18.13 11.64 -25.70
C ARG A 546 -17.80 11.55 -24.20
N SER A 547 -18.30 10.54 -23.51
CA SER A 547 -18.10 10.34 -22.08
C SER A 547 -17.32 9.05 -21.83
N TRP A 548 -16.44 9.06 -20.83
CA TRP A 548 -15.70 7.89 -20.38
C TRP A 548 -16.51 6.96 -19.47
N ILE A 549 -17.70 7.39 -19.01
CA ILE A 549 -18.64 6.60 -18.19
C ILE A 549 -20.07 6.77 -18.68
N ALA A 550 -20.94 5.84 -18.29
CA ALA A 550 -22.39 5.96 -18.46
C ALA A 550 -23.15 5.48 -17.22
N MET A 551 -24.34 6.05 -16.97
CA MET A 551 -25.16 5.83 -15.79
C MET A 551 -26.38 4.96 -16.16
N GLY A 552 -26.28 3.64 -15.93
CA GLY A 552 -27.38 2.70 -16.18
C GLY A 552 -28.44 2.71 -15.07
N GLU A 553 -29.68 2.35 -15.41
CA GLU A 553 -30.80 2.31 -14.46
C GLU A 553 -30.63 1.27 -13.34
N LEU A 554 -29.88 0.20 -13.58
CA LEU A 554 -29.56 -0.81 -12.56
C LEU A 554 -28.72 -0.24 -11.43
N ALA A 555 -27.78 0.64 -11.75
CA ALA A 555 -26.87 1.26 -10.80
C ALA A 555 -27.47 2.51 -10.15
N PHE A 556 -28.28 3.23 -10.91
CA PHE A 556 -28.95 4.46 -10.48
C PHE A 556 -30.48 4.28 -10.49
N PRO A 557 -31.03 3.47 -9.56
CA PRO A 557 -32.47 3.24 -9.50
C PRO A 557 -33.20 4.53 -9.10
N GLN A 558 -34.43 4.68 -9.60
CA GLN A 558 -35.24 5.85 -9.28
C GLN A 558 -35.44 6.05 -7.78
N ARG A 559 -35.17 7.26 -7.32
CA ARG A 559 -35.36 7.69 -5.93
C ARG A 559 -36.20 8.94 -5.89
N PRO A 560 -37.00 9.14 -4.81
CA PRO A 560 -37.80 10.34 -4.66
C PRO A 560 -36.92 11.60 -4.61
N ILE A 561 -37.28 12.61 -5.38
CA ILE A 561 -36.72 13.95 -5.32
C ILE A 561 -37.85 14.88 -4.78
N ASN A 562 -37.52 15.67 -3.76
CA ASN A 562 -38.41 16.76 -3.36
C ASN A 562 -38.35 17.83 -4.47
N PRO A 563 -39.51 18.16 -5.10
CA PRO A 563 -39.54 19.09 -6.23
C PRO A 563 -39.22 20.53 -5.84
N VAL A 564 -39.34 20.90 -4.55
CA VAL A 564 -39.07 22.24 -4.05
C VAL A 564 -37.64 22.31 -3.50
N ILE A 565 -36.89 23.32 -3.92
CA ILE A 565 -35.50 23.52 -3.42
C ILE A 565 -35.45 23.75 -1.92
N PRO A 566 -34.38 23.31 -1.24
CA PRO A 566 -34.21 23.45 0.21
C PRO A 566 -34.35 24.90 0.72
N GLU A 567 -33.74 25.86 0.03
CA GLU A 567 -33.84 27.28 0.41
C GLU A 567 -35.27 27.75 0.56
N THR A 568 -36.18 27.40 -0.35
CA THR A 568 -37.60 27.78 -0.28
C THR A 568 -38.31 27.14 0.92
N ARG A 569 -37.89 25.93 1.33
CA ARG A 569 -38.46 25.19 2.45
C ARG A 569 -37.93 25.66 3.81
N ASN A 570 -36.66 25.97 3.87
CA ASN A 570 -35.90 26.19 5.08
C ASN A 570 -35.69 27.70 5.40
N GLY A 571 -35.82 28.58 4.40
CA GLY A 571 -35.54 30.00 4.50
C GLY A 571 -34.07 30.38 4.38
N PHE A 572 -33.19 29.42 4.11
CA PHE A 572 -31.77 29.63 3.90
C PHE A 572 -31.23 28.63 2.86
N LEU A 573 -30.21 29.06 2.14
CA LEU A 573 -29.51 28.23 1.15
C LEU A 573 -28.59 27.21 1.85
N THR A 574 -28.55 25.97 1.34
CA THR A 574 -27.66 24.92 1.85
C THR A 574 -26.66 24.50 0.78
N PHE A 575 -25.39 24.81 0.98
CA PHE A 575 -24.29 24.15 0.30
C PHE A 575 -24.03 22.79 0.93
N GLY A 576 -23.39 21.85 0.21
CA GLY A 576 -23.04 20.58 0.84
C GLY A 576 -22.14 19.71 0.00
N THR A 577 -21.65 18.64 0.64
CA THR A 577 -20.86 17.61 -0.03
C THR A 577 -21.12 16.23 0.58
N ALA A 578 -21.16 15.20 -0.26
CA ALA A 578 -21.17 13.78 0.13
C ALA A 578 -19.89 13.07 -0.30
N ASN A 579 -18.87 13.81 -0.71
CA ASN A 579 -17.57 13.25 -1.08
C ASN A 579 -16.84 12.63 0.11
N ASN A 580 -15.96 11.68 -0.17
CA ASN A 580 -15.15 11.04 0.85
C ASN A 580 -14.09 12.02 1.39
N PRO A 581 -13.93 12.17 2.72
CA PRO A 581 -12.93 13.06 3.33
C PRO A 581 -11.48 12.81 2.91
N TYR A 582 -11.13 11.62 2.42
CA TYR A 582 -9.82 11.39 1.79
C TYR A 582 -9.52 12.31 0.60
N LYS A 583 -10.57 12.87 -0.02
CA LYS A 583 -10.46 13.81 -1.14
C LYS A 583 -10.41 15.27 -0.71
N TYR A 584 -10.66 15.56 0.57
CA TYR A 584 -10.66 16.93 1.07
C TYR A 584 -9.22 17.43 1.21
N SER A 585 -8.99 18.66 0.80
CA SER A 585 -7.78 19.41 1.11
C SER A 585 -8.11 20.61 2.00
N LYS A 586 -7.16 21.04 2.81
CA LYS A 586 -7.35 22.24 3.68
C LYS A 586 -7.80 23.46 2.87
N ALA A 587 -7.15 23.68 1.73
CA ALA A 587 -7.46 24.80 0.82
C ALA A 587 -8.88 24.71 0.25
N MET A 588 -9.37 23.49 -0.06
CA MET A 588 -10.73 23.33 -0.59
C MET A 588 -11.78 23.53 0.51
N VAL A 589 -11.56 23.01 1.73
CA VAL A 589 -12.45 23.25 2.87
C VAL A 589 -12.52 24.74 3.23
N GLN A 590 -11.39 25.46 3.18
CA GLN A 590 -11.35 26.92 3.31
C GLN A 590 -12.14 27.63 2.19
N THR A 591 -12.05 27.13 0.96
CA THR A 591 -12.84 27.68 -0.16
C THR A 591 -14.34 27.48 0.06
N TRP A 592 -14.77 26.30 0.53
CA TRP A 592 -16.18 26.06 0.90
C TRP A 592 -16.65 26.99 2.01
N ALA A 593 -15.82 27.21 3.04
CA ALA A 593 -16.12 28.14 4.12
C ALA A 593 -16.29 29.58 3.60
N ARG A 594 -15.38 30.04 2.70
CA ARG A 594 -15.49 31.37 2.06
C ARG A 594 -16.74 31.51 1.21
N VAL A 595 -17.10 30.48 0.42
CA VAL A 595 -18.36 30.46 -0.33
C VAL A 595 -19.56 30.60 0.60
N THR A 596 -19.57 29.83 1.72
CA THR A 596 -20.65 29.86 2.69
C THR A 596 -20.73 31.20 3.42
N ALA A 597 -19.60 31.80 3.77
CA ALA A 597 -19.53 33.11 4.40
C ALA A 597 -20.06 34.26 3.51
N ALA A 598 -19.78 34.13 2.18
CA ALA A 598 -20.17 35.15 1.21
C ALA A 598 -21.68 35.20 0.88
N VAL A 599 -22.44 34.16 1.28
CA VAL A 599 -23.90 34.11 1.12
C VAL A 599 -24.54 34.26 2.48
N PRO A 600 -25.32 35.34 2.72
CA PRO A 600 -25.98 35.56 4.00
C PRO A 600 -26.84 34.37 4.42
N ASP A 601 -26.73 34.00 5.69
CA ASP A 601 -27.48 32.89 6.31
C ASP A 601 -27.36 31.51 5.63
N ALA A 602 -26.45 31.35 4.67
CA ALA A 602 -26.23 30.05 4.04
C ALA A 602 -25.61 29.05 5.03
N HIS A 603 -26.02 27.79 4.91
CA HIS A 603 -25.53 26.69 5.71
C HIS A 603 -24.62 25.79 4.83
N PHE A 604 -23.75 24.99 5.49
CA PHE A 604 -22.99 23.95 4.84
C PHE A 604 -23.30 22.59 5.44
N MET A 605 -23.49 21.56 4.61
CA MET A 605 -23.87 20.22 5.05
C MET A 605 -22.83 19.17 4.64
N PHE A 606 -22.29 18.45 5.61
CA PHE A 606 -21.43 17.29 5.40
C PHE A 606 -22.22 16.00 5.57
N VAL A 607 -22.22 15.13 4.55
CA VAL A 607 -23.03 13.89 4.55
C VAL A 607 -22.10 12.69 4.45
N ARG A 608 -21.49 12.31 5.58
CA ARG A 608 -20.51 11.19 5.65
C ARG A 608 -20.46 10.60 7.05
N PRO A 609 -20.01 9.33 7.20
CA PRO A 609 -19.82 8.74 8.53
C PRO A 609 -18.92 9.57 9.44
N GLU A 610 -17.87 10.17 8.89
CA GLU A 610 -16.92 11.02 9.63
C GLU A 610 -17.60 12.21 10.31
N SER A 611 -18.76 12.65 9.82
CA SER A 611 -19.59 13.68 10.43
C SER A 611 -20.06 13.33 11.86
N GLY A 612 -20.05 12.06 12.25
CA GLY A 612 -20.31 11.59 13.60
C GLY A 612 -19.11 11.71 14.54
N ALA A 613 -17.90 11.90 14.03
CA ALA A 613 -16.67 11.96 14.83
C ALA A 613 -16.45 13.35 15.43
N PRO A 614 -16.30 13.47 16.76
CA PRO A 614 -16.07 14.77 17.42
C PRO A 614 -14.85 15.53 16.91
N THR A 615 -13.75 14.83 16.66
CA THR A 615 -12.50 15.41 16.15
C THR A 615 -12.70 15.98 14.74
N PHE A 616 -13.43 15.30 13.85
CA PHE A 616 -13.75 15.81 12.52
C PHE A 616 -14.54 17.13 12.62
N ARG A 617 -15.61 17.14 13.41
CA ARG A 617 -16.44 18.35 13.63
C ARG A 617 -15.60 19.52 14.14
N LYS A 618 -14.79 19.29 15.17
CA LYS A 618 -13.91 20.30 15.76
C LYS A 618 -12.98 20.94 14.72
N HIS A 619 -12.33 20.14 13.88
CA HIS A 619 -11.41 20.66 12.88
C HIS A 619 -12.13 21.42 11.76
N ILE A 620 -13.26 20.89 11.27
CA ILE A 620 -14.08 21.57 10.25
C ILE A 620 -14.63 22.90 10.80
N GLU A 621 -15.22 22.91 12.01
CA GLU A 621 -15.75 24.11 12.65
C GLU A 621 -14.67 25.18 12.82
N ALA A 622 -13.44 24.78 13.19
CA ALA A 622 -12.32 25.72 13.32
C ALA A 622 -11.94 26.37 11.97
N ILE A 623 -11.95 25.60 10.87
CA ILE A 623 -11.66 26.14 9.52
C ILE A 623 -12.77 27.09 9.08
N PHE A 624 -14.04 26.75 9.30
CA PHE A 624 -15.18 27.57 8.94
C PHE A 624 -15.26 28.84 9.79
N ALA A 625 -14.98 28.73 11.07
CA ALA A 625 -14.94 29.89 11.99
C ALA A 625 -13.85 30.91 11.59
N ALA A 626 -12.70 30.45 11.08
CA ALA A 626 -11.65 31.32 10.57
C ALA A 626 -12.09 32.17 9.37
N GLU A 627 -13.09 31.70 8.61
CA GLU A 627 -13.71 32.43 7.49
C GLU A 627 -15.03 33.14 7.89
N GLY A 628 -15.36 33.16 9.17
CA GLY A 628 -16.53 33.89 9.71
C GLY A 628 -17.86 33.13 9.68
N VAL A 629 -17.84 31.82 9.50
CA VAL A 629 -19.05 30.96 9.56
C VAL A 629 -19.15 30.32 10.93
N SER A 630 -20.24 30.57 11.62
CA SER A 630 -20.53 30.00 12.94
C SER A 630 -20.95 28.53 12.88
N ALA A 631 -20.70 27.79 13.97
CA ALA A 631 -20.93 26.34 14.03
C ALA A 631 -22.41 25.93 13.80
N ASP A 632 -23.35 26.77 14.18
CA ASP A 632 -24.80 26.54 13.95
C ASP A 632 -25.20 26.56 12.48
N ARG A 633 -24.35 27.11 11.61
CA ARG A 633 -24.50 27.09 10.15
C ARG A 633 -23.88 25.85 9.49
N ILE A 634 -23.33 24.90 10.27
CA ILE A 634 -22.72 23.69 9.76
C ILE A 634 -23.55 22.48 10.21
N ARG A 635 -24.03 21.69 9.26
CA ARG A 635 -24.76 20.44 9.51
C ARG A 635 -23.86 19.24 9.26
N PHE A 636 -23.87 18.31 10.20
CA PHE A 636 -23.13 17.07 10.14
C PHE A 636 -24.07 15.87 10.16
N GLU A 637 -24.14 15.14 9.06
CA GLU A 637 -24.99 13.96 8.93
C GLU A 637 -24.12 12.69 8.92
N ASP A 638 -24.18 11.95 10.03
CA ASP A 638 -23.48 10.67 10.20
C ASP A 638 -24.22 9.57 9.44
N VAL A 639 -23.84 9.35 8.19
CA VAL A 639 -24.55 8.45 7.30
C VAL A 639 -23.60 7.56 6.51
N ARG A 640 -23.84 6.24 6.56
CA ARG A 640 -23.18 5.26 5.71
C ARG A 640 -24.18 4.53 4.83
N GLY A 641 -23.93 4.56 3.49
CA GLY A 641 -24.69 3.76 2.48
C GLY A 641 -26.10 4.25 2.16
N ALA A 642 -26.70 5.06 3.03
CA ALA A 642 -28.06 5.63 2.85
C ALA A 642 -28.04 7.14 2.63
N HIS A 643 -27.00 7.69 2.03
CA HIS A 643 -26.76 9.13 1.89
C HIS A 643 -27.63 9.80 0.81
N MET A 644 -28.10 9.07 -0.19
CA MET A 644 -28.86 9.63 -1.31
C MET A 644 -30.06 10.53 -0.92
N PRO A 645 -30.89 10.21 0.09
CA PRO A 645 -31.99 11.06 0.50
C PRO A 645 -31.58 12.45 0.98
N PHE A 646 -30.37 12.60 1.51
CA PHE A 646 -29.85 13.87 2.05
C PHE A 646 -29.56 14.90 0.95
N TYR A 647 -29.39 14.49 -0.30
CA TYR A 647 -29.35 15.44 -1.42
C TYR A 647 -30.65 16.26 -1.57
N ASN A 648 -31.75 15.81 -0.97
CA ASN A 648 -32.98 16.62 -0.91
C ASN A 648 -32.86 17.85 -0.01
N ASP A 649 -31.83 17.92 0.83
CA ASP A 649 -31.57 19.05 1.74
C ASP A 649 -30.39 19.91 1.28
N ILE A 650 -29.82 19.64 0.11
CA ILE A 650 -28.73 20.41 -0.50
C ILE A 650 -29.24 21.17 -1.72
N ASP A 651 -29.01 22.49 -1.78
CA ASP A 651 -29.30 23.34 -2.93
C ASP A 651 -28.21 23.29 -3.98
N ILE A 652 -26.94 23.31 -3.55
CA ILE A 652 -25.75 23.32 -4.40
C ILE A 652 -24.69 22.40 -3.78
N SER A 653 -24.21 21.41 -4.52
CA SER A 653 -23.08 20.59 -4.09
C SER A 653 -21.76 21.23 -4.50
N LEU A 654 -20.82 21.33 -3.55
CA LEU A 654 -19.47 21.80 -3.81
C LEU A 654 -18.52 20.61 -3.87
N ASP A 655 -17.85 20.46 -5.00
CA ASP A 655 -16.96 19.34 -5.26
C ASP A 655 -15.64 19.44 -4.51
N THR A 656 -14.92 18.33 -4.43
CA THR A 656 -13.58 18.22 -3.86
C THR A 656 -12.51 18.57 -4.89
N PHE A 657 -11.33 19.02 -4.41
CA PHE A 657 -10.15 19.26 -5.22
C PHE A 657 -8.89 19.05 -4.36
N PRO A 658 -7.79 18.49 -4.89
CA PRO A 658 -7.53 18.18 -6.30
C PRO A 658 -8.24 16.92 -6.84
N GLN A 659 -8.58 15.96 -6.00
CA GLN A 659 -9.30 14.76 -6.46
C GLN A 659 -10.81 15.04 -6.52
N THR A 660 -11.32 15.26 -7.74
CA THR A 660 -12.73 15.60 -7.97
C THR A 660 -13.67 14.40 -7.76
N GLY A 661 -14.97 14.68 -7.68
CA GLY A 661 -16.03 13.68 -7.62
C GLY A 661 -16.10 12.82 -8.88
N GLY A 662 -16.61 11.63 -8.75
CA GLY A 662 -17.01 10.75 -9.85
C GLY A 662 -18.43 10.30 -9.57
N THR A 663 -18.59 9.22 -8.82
CA THR A 663 -19.91 8.69 -8.41
C THR A 663 -20.72 9.73 -7.65
N THR A 664 -20.11 10.44 -6.69
CA THR A 664 -20.80 11.48 -5.91
C THR A 664 -21.32 12.64 -6.74
N THR A 665 -20.59 13.02 -7.80
CA THR A 665 -21.07 14.02 -8.79
C THR A 665 -22.27 13.48 -9.56
N CYS A 666 -22.21 12.24 -10.05
CA CYS A 666 -23.34 11.58 -10.71
C CYS A 666 -24.57 11.48 -9.78
N GLU A 667 -24.36 11.09 -8.51
CA GLU A 667 -25.43 10.98 -7.51
C GLU A 667 -26.10 12.32 -7.22
N ALA A 668 -25.32 13.38 -7.03
CA ALA A 668 -25.85 14.73 -6.80
C ALA A 668 -26.72 15.19 -7.97
N LEU A 669 -26.20 15.08 -9.20
CA LEU A 669 -26.96 15.43 -10.41
C LEU A 669 -28.21 14.57 -10.57
N PHE A 670 -28.11 13.26 -10.31
CA PHE A 670 -29.26 12.34 -10.39
C PHE A 670 -30.35 12.68 -9.35
N MET A 671 -29.98 13.29 -8.23
CA MET A 671 -30.89 13.77 -7.19
C MET A 671 -31.34 15.24 -7.41
N GLY A 672 -31.05 15.81 -8.58
CA GLY A 672 -31.48 17.17 -8.93
C GLY A 672 -30.66 18.27 -8.25
N VAL A 673 -29.43 17.97 -7.83
CA VAL A 673 -28.52 18.94 -7.16
C VAL A 673 -27.40 19.32 -8.13
N PRO A 674 -27.28 20.60 -8.54
CA PRO A 674 -26.16 21.06 -9.33
C PRO A 674 -24.85 20.96 -8.54
N VAL A 675 -23.77 20.63 -9.25
CA VAL A 675 -22.42 20.50 -8.67
C VAL A 675 -21.52 21.57 -9.27
N ILE A 676 -20.76 22.26 -8.43
CA ILE A 676 -19.71 23.18 -8.86
C ILE A 676 -18.37 22.48 -8.64
N SER A 677 -17.54 22.41 -9.66
CA SER A 677 -16.26 21.70 -9.60
C SER A 677 -15.10 22.58 -10.08
N LEU A 678 -13.95 22.47 -9.40
CA LEU A 678 -12.68 23.06 -9.83
C LEU A 678 -11.96 22.07 -10.74
N VAL A 679 -11.44 22.54 -11.87
CA VAL A 679 -10.78 21.75 -12.91
C VAL A 679 -9.29 22.02 -12.90
N GLY A 680 -8.48 20.95 -12.88
CA GLY A 680 -7.03 21.04 -13.02
C GLY A 680 -6.50 20.29 -14.25
N ASP A 681 -5.21 19.98 -14.25
CA ASP A 681 -4.52 19.39 -15.40
C ASP A 681 -4.47 17.86 -15.41
N ALA A 682 -4.46 17.22 -14.22
CA ALA A 682 -4.35 15.76 -14.12
C ALA A 682 -5.71 15.06 -14.24
N VAL A 683 -5.72 13.77 -14.63
CA VAL A 683 -6.93 12.96 -14.79
C VAL A 683 -7.85 13.06 -13.56
N PHE A 684 -7.31 12.89 -12.35
CA PHE A 684 -8.09 12.93 -11.11
C PHE A 684 -8.69 14.31 -10.78
N GLU A 685 -8.22 15.38 -11.41
CA GLU A 685 -8.72 16.74 -11.27
C GLU A 685 -9.79 17.09 -12.29
N ARG A 686 -10.19 16.15 -13.17
CA ARG A 686 -11.03 16.39 -14.35
C ARG A 686 -12.26 15.48 -14.45
N LEU A 687 -12.46 14.56 -13.46
CA LEU A 687 -13.57 13.61 -13.54
C LEU A 687 -14.93 14.31 -13.57
N SER A 688 -15.16 15.24 -12.63
CA SER A 688 -16.39 16.03 -12.61
C SER A 688 -16.51 16.96 -13.82
N TYR A 689 -15.41 17.43 -14.38
CA TYR A 689 -15.43 18.25 -15.59
C TYR A 689 -16.07 17.51 -16.78
N SER A 690 -15.68 16.26 -17.00
CA SER A 690 -16.32 15.42 -18.01
C SER A 690 -17.81 15.19 -17.72
N ILE A 691 -18.13 14.83 -16.48
CA ILE A 691 -19.52 14.54 -16.08
C ILE A 691 -20.41 15.78 -16.30
N LEU A 692 -20.01 16.94 -15.81
CA LEU A 692 -20.75 18.18 -15.90
C LEU A 692 -20.89 18.65 -17.35
N THR A 693 -19.81 18.58 -18.13
CA THR A 693 -19.85 19.00 -19.54
C THR A 693 -20.77 18.09 -20.36
N ASN A 694 -20.68 16.77 -20.17
CA ASN A 694 -21.57 15.82 -20.84
C ASN A 694 -23.03 15.95 -20.38
N ALA A 695 -23.29 16.43 -19.16
CA ALA A 695 -24.65 16.75 -18.68
C ALA A 695 -25.18 18.12 -19.16
N GLY A 696 -24.41 18.89 -19.93
CA GLY A 696 -24.80 20.24 -20.39
C GLY A 696 -24.59 21.33 -19.32
N LEU A 697 -23.76 21.07 -18.30
CA LEU A 697 -23.50 21.95 -17.16
C LEU A 697 -22.03 22.43 -17.11
N GLY A 698 -21.35 22.52 -18.25
CA GLY A 698 -19.95 22.94 -18.32
C GLY A 698 -19.70 24.33 -17.75
N ASP A 699 -20.72 25.19 -17.69
CA ASP A 699 -20.66 26.51 -17.05
C ASP A 699 -20.59 26.49 -15.50
N LEU A 700 -20.73 25.31 -14.89
CA LEU A 700 -20.48 25.07 -13.45
C LEU A 700 -19.06 24.55 -13.17
N CYS A 701 -18.20 24.50 -14.16
CA CYS A 701 -16.81 24.14 -14.05
C CYS A 701 -15.94 25.39 -13.96
N ALA A 702 -15.13 25.50 -12.94
CA ALA A 702 -14.21 26.59 -12.68
C ALA A 702 -12.75 26.16 -12.96
N PHE A 703 -11.93 27.08 -13.48
CA PHE A 703 -10.51 26.86 -13.76
C PHE A 703 -9.59 27.65 -12.82
N SER A 704 -10.17 28.32 -11.84
CA SER A 704 -9.47 28.99 -10.73
C SER A 704 -10.37 29.03 -9.49
N GLN A 705 -9.76 29.23 -8.30
CA GLN A 705 -10.55 29.37 -7.07
C GLN A 705 -11.46 30.61 -7.09
N ASP A 706 -11.03 31.71 -7.70
CA ASP A 706 -11.84 32.93 -7.84
C ASP A 706 -13.05 32.69 -8.74
N GLU A 707 -12.84 31.96 -9.83
CA GLU A 707 -13.95 31.55 -10.73
C GLU A 707 -14.91 30.59 -10.01
N PHE A 708 -14.39 29.64 -9.20
CA PHE A 708 -15.22 28.75 -8.39
C PHE A 708 -16.11 29.55 -7.45
N LEU A 709 -15.58 30.52 -6.73
CA LEU A 709 -16.35 31.40 -5.86
C LEU A 709 -17.38 32.20 -6.67
N ALA A 710 -16.99 32.78 -7.79
CA ALA A 710 -17.91 33.58 -8.64
C ALA A 710 -19.07 32.75 -9.17
N ILE A 711 -18.83 31.52 -9.65
CA ILE A 711 -19.87 30.58 -10.11
C ILE A 711 -20.80 30.21 -8.96
N ALA A 712 -20.23 29.92 -7.77
CA ALA A 712 -21.01 29.57 -6.59
C ALA A 712 -21.95 30.72 -6.17
N LEU A 713 -21.45 31.95 -6.11
CA LEU A 713 -22.26 33.11 -5.78
C LEU A 713 -23.32 33.42 -6.83
N LYS A 714 -22.97 33.28 -8.11
CA LYS A 714 -23.94 33.47 -9.21
C LYS A 714 -25.08 32.46 -9.11
N LEU A 715 -24.78 31.18 -8.89
CA LEU A 715 -25.80 30.14 -8.76
C LEU A 715 -26.60 30.28 -7.46
N ALA A 716 -25.96 30.70 -6.37
CA ALA A 716 -26.64 30.99 -5.11
C ALA A 716 -27.65 32.15 -5.26
N GLY A 717 -27.32 33.16 -6.06
CA GLY A 717 -28.21 34.31 -6.35
C GLY A 717 -29.30 34.01 -7.38
N ASP A 718 -29.39 32.80 -7.95
CA ASP A 718 -30.37 32.43 -8.97
C ASP A 718 -31.26 31.25 -8.52
N PRO A 719 -32.25 31.50 -7.63
CA PRO A 719 -33.15 30.45 -7.17
C PRO A 719 -34.04 29.86 -8.32
N ALA A 720 -34.31 30.64 -9.35
CA ALA A 720 -35.09 30.14 -10.50
C ALA A 720 -34.32 29.07 -11.26
N ARG A 721 -33.04 29.29 -11.51
CA ARG A 721 -32.17 28.30 -12.12
C ARG A 721 -32.02 27.04 -11.25
N ARG A 722 -31.79 27.19 -9.93
CA ARG A 722 -31.70 26.04 -9.03
C ARG A 722 -33.00 25.24 -8.99
N GLN A 723 -34.16 25.91 -8.99
CA GLN A 723 -35.46 25.24 -9.07
C GLN A 723 -35.66 24.50 -10.39
N ALA A 724 -35.28 25.09 -11.51
CA ALA A 724 -35.30 24.41 -12.81
C ALA A 724 -34.40 23.18 -12.83
N LEU A 725 -33.14 23.29 -12.38
CA LEU A 725 -32.20 22.18 -12.27
C LEU A 725 -32.74 21.08 -11.33
N ARG A 726 -33.38 21.43 -10.20
CA ARG A 726 -34.01 20.46 -9.30
C ARG A 726 -35.03 19.58 -10.01
N THR A 727 -35.77 20.15 -10.93
CA THR A 727 -36.83 19.46 -11.69
C THR A 727 -36.29 18.68 -12.88
N ASP A 728 -35.33 19.26 -13.61
CA ASP A 728 -35.00 18.81 -14.96
C ASP A 728 -33.73 17.95 -15.04
N LEU A 729 -32.79 18.06 -14.07
CA LEU A 729 -31.48 17.41 -14.14
C LEU A 729 -31.55 15.91 -14.43
N ARG A 730 -32.46 15.18 -13.80
CA ARG A 730 -32.60 13.73 -14.06
C ARG A 730 -33.02 13.42 -15.49
N GLY A 731 -33.87 14.26 -16.08
CA GLY A 731 -34.24 14.20 -17.51
C GLY A 731 -33.05 14.52 -18.41
N MET A 732 -32.35 15.62 -18.09
CA MET A 732 -31.16 16.03 -18.84
C MET A 732 -30.08 14.92 -18.83
N LEU A 733 -29.83 14.27 -17.68
CA LEU A 733 -28.89 13.16 -17.61
C LEU A 733 -29.29 11.98 -18.51
N ARG A 734 -30.57 11.60 -18.54
CA ARG A 734 -31.06 10.51 -19.41
C ARG A 734 -30.86 10.79 -20.87
N GLU A 735 -31.06 12.03 -21.29
CA GLU A 735 -30.90 12.47 -22.68
C GLU A 735 -29.44 12.74 -23.06
N SER A 736 -28.57 12.94 -22.07
CA SER A 736 -27.16 13.21 -22.27
C SER A 736 -26.36 11.92 -22.61
N PRO A 737 -25.10 12.05 -23.07
CA PRO A 737 -24.21 10.91 -23.25
C PRO A 737 -24.08 10.00 -22.02
N LEU A 738 -24.27 10.55 -20.82
CA LEU A 738 -24.19 9.78 -19.57
C LEU A 738 -25.35 8.78 -19.40
N GLY A 739 -26.55 9.09 -19.91
CA GLY A 739 -27.73 8.22 -19.81
C GLY A 739 -27.94 7.31 -21.02
N GLN A 740 -27.23 7.54 -22.12
CA GLN A 740 -27.36 6.76 -23.34
C GLN A 740 -26.50 5.49 -23.32
N THR A 741 -26.83 4.58 -22.42
CA THR A 741 -25.98 3.39 -22.07
C THR A 741 -25.71 2.48 -23.28
N LYS A 742 -26.73 2.27 -24.16
CA LYS A 742 -26.56 1.46 -25.37
C LYS A 742 -25.57 2.10 -26.35
N GLN A 743 -25.71 3.42 -26.57
CA GLN A 743 -24.79 4.14 -27.46
C GLN A 743 -23.37 4.18 -26.87
N PHE A 744 -23.26 4.35 -25.57
CA PHE A 744 -21.97 4.27 -24.86
C PHE A 744 -21.28 2.91 -25.08
N ALA A 745 -22.02 1.81 -24.93
CA ALA A 745 -21.48 0.47 -25.18
C ALA A 745 -21.06 0.28 -26.65
N MET A 746 -21.88 0.74 -27.60
CA MET A 746 -21.52 0.69 -29.02
C MET A 746 -20.25 1.47 -29.33
N ASP A 747 -20.12 2.67 -28.80
CA ASP A 747 -18.93 3.51 -28.98
C ASP A 747 -17.69 2.85 -28.36
N PHE A 748 -17.83 2.25 -27.16
CA PHE A 748 -16.77 1.55 -26.46
C PHE A 748 -16.28 0.35 -27.27
N TYR A 749 -17.16 -0.55 -27.68
CA TYR A 749 -16.78 -1.75 -28.43
C TYR A 749 -16.20 -1.41 -29.81
N LYS A 750 -16.69 -0.39 -30.48
CA LYS A 750 -16.10 0.11 -31.72
C LYS A 750 -14.67 0.65 -31.51
N MET A 751 -14.43 1.34 -30.41
CA MET A 751 -13.09 1.82 -30.02
C MET A 751 -12.15 0.64 -29.77
N ILE A 752 -12.60 -0.40 -29.04
CA ILE A 752 -11.83 -1.61 -28.79
C ILE A 752 -11.47 -2.34 -30.09
N GLU A 753 -12.42 -2.50 -31.02
CA GLU A 753 -12.17 -3.10 -32.33
C GLU A 753 -11.09 -2.36 -33.10
N GLY A 754 -11.15 -1.03 -33.08
CA GLY A 754 -10.11 -0.20 -33.71
C GLY A 754 -8.72 -0.41 -33.11
N ALA A 755 -8.64 -0.49 -31.79
CA ALA A 755 -7.37 -0.73 -31.09
C ALA A 755 -6.80 -2.13 -31.38
N VAL A 756 -7.62 -3.17 -31.36
CA VAL A 756 -7.22 -4.54 -31.66
C VAL A 756 -6.74 -4.66 -33.09
N ALA A 757 -7.48 -4.12 -34.07
CA ALA A 757 -7.11 -4.15 -35.49
C ALA A 757 -5.78 -3.40 -35.75
N ALA A 758 -5.58 -2.25 -35.11
CA ALA A 758 -4.33 -1.48 -35.23
C ALA A 758 -3.13 -2.27 -34.69
N ASN A 759 -3.29 -3.00 -33.59
CA ASN A 759 -2.23 -3.83 -33.03
C ASN A 759 -1.87 -5.03 -33.93
N GLU A 760 -2.84 -5.63 -34.58
CA GLU A 760 -2.59 -6.73 -35.53
C GLU A 760 -1.80 -6.26 -36.77
N LEU A 761 -2.06 -5.05 -37.26
CA LEU A 761 -1.31 -4.45 -38.36
C LEU A 761 0.15 -4.14 -38.02
N VAL A 762 0.44 -3.80 -36.75
CA VAL A 762 1.81 -3.56 -36.28
C VAL A 762 2.57 -4.87 -36.07
N ALA A 763 1.87 -5.94 -35.71
CA ALA A 763 2.46 -7.28 -35.47
C ALA A 763 2.69 -8.09 -36.77
N ALA A 764 2.03 -7.75 -37.88
CA ALA A 764 2.18 -8.36 -39.18
C ALA A 764 3.31 -7.71 -39.98
#